data_07d4e7b9294d0c450e08b959afdac17d
#
_entry.id   07d4e7b9294d0c450e08b959afdac17d
#
_cell.length_a   1.000
_cell.length_b   1.000
_cell.length_c   1.000
_cell.angle_alpha   90.00
_cell.angle_beta   90.00
_cell.angle_gamma   90.00
#
_symmetry.space_group_name_H-M   'P 1'
#
loop_
_entity.id
_entity.type
_entity.pdbx_description
1 polymer ?
#
loop_
_entity_poly.entity_id
_entity_poly.type
_entity_poly.pdbx_seq_one_letter_code
_entity_poly.pdbx_strand_id
1 'polypeptide(L)'
;MELLLGRDVLTSPGAAAQSPGGDPGRSVKLRLALLSFLMLFVELALIRWLGANIVYLSYYSNFVLLGSFLGIGIGFLRARSRINLFPWTPVALAVLTAFVLRFPVQISHTSGTQLIFFGALKTTGLPTWLMLPVIFLAVAAVMAMIGEGVARTFVLFKPLDAYRLDILGSIAGIAAFSALAFLNAKPLAWGIITAVTLLVLSGTRIGILQFAALASLAGLLTANSLISHDLWSPYYRITVGATTKAQTIPVMVNGIPHQAITAAAKRPAIFYQPYTQAPRNPLNNVLVVGAGTGNDVAGALRMGAKHIDAVEIDPMIYKLGTKLNSDHPYQSPRVSAHINDGRAFLSQTKKKYDLILFALPDSLTLVAGQSSLRLESYLFTLQAIQSARAHLVPGTGVFAMYNYYRTTWLRNRLANTLDVAFGHAPCASSVGQHQQQLSVLTVSVSPAAVDCVSTWHRPSGVLPPATDDHPFVYLASNTIPSFYLLTLGLILLASLVLVRTVSGPYRKMTRFVDLFFMGAAFMLLETKSVVQFALLFGTTWFVNALVFGGVLLAVLAAVETSRRVVITRPQLLYGGLLLALAVAWVVPADSLLSLSVVPRFALAVLIAFAPIFLANLVFTQRFRDVGDSTVAFAANLLGAMVGGVIEYVSLITGYRALLIVVAGLYGLAFLTGRRKLTAAKAETGAVPPTLTARSASTAAT
;
A
#
# COMPACT_ATOMS: atom_id res chain seq x y z
N MET A 1 33.53 8.97 15.29
CA MET A 1 33.32 8.55 13.89
C MET A 1 34.27 7.42 13.48
N GLU A 2 35.54 7.44 13.88
CA GLU A 2 36.48 6.34 13.64
C GLU A 2 36.14 5.03 14.39
N LEU A 3 35.47 5.12 15.52
CA LEU A 3 35.01 3.97 16.32
C LEU A 3 33.79 3.21 15.73
N LEU A 4 33.10 3.81 14.74
CA LEU A 4 31.93 3.20 14.08
C LEU A 4 32.27 2.41 12.82
N LEU A 5 33.47 2.61 12.28
CA LEU A 5 33.90 2.02 11.01
C LEU A 5 35.21 1.26 11.24
N GLY A 6 35.11 -0.01 11.66
CA GLY A 6 36.28 -0.90 11.74
C GLY A 6 37.10 -0.83 10.44
N ARG A 7 38.33 -0.37 10.54
CA ARG A 7 39.23 0.02 9.44
C ARG A 7 39.57 -1.09 8.45
N ASP A 8 39.33 -2.39 8.77
CA ASP A 8 40.02 -3.47 8.08
C ASP A 8 39.14 -4.47 7.28
N VAL A 9 37.82 -4.30 7.24
CA VAL A 9 36.94 -5.36 6.66
C VAL A 9 36.73 -5.24 5.14
N LEU A 10 37.17 -4.16 4.48
CA LEU A 10 36.81 -3.91 3.06
C LEU A 10 37.98 -3.78 2.08
N THR A 11 39.25 -4.02 2.45
CA THR A 11 40.40 -3.67 1.59
C THR A 11 41.30 -4.81 1.13
N SER A 12 41.04 -6.05 1.47
CA SER A 12 41.92 -7.14 1.00
C SER A 12 41.16 -8.12 0.10
N PRO A 13 41.61 -8.35 -1.16
CA PRO A 13 41.16 -9.50 -1.95
C PRO A 13 41.59 -10.86 -1.36
N GLY A 14 42.24 -10.84 -0.19
CA GLY A 14 42.80 -11.96 0.51
C GLY A 14 42.39 -12.11 1.97
N ALA A 15 41.34 -11.44 2.47
CA ALA A 15 40.77 -11.75 3.76
C ALA A 15 40.15 -13.14 3.70
N ALA A 16 41.02 -14.13 3.75
CA ALA A 16 40.68 -15.50 3.98
C ALA A 16 39.76 -15.62 5.19
N ALA A 17 38.65 -16.30 4.97
CA ALA A 17 37.94 -17.13 5.93
C ALA A 17 38.28 -16.83 7.41
N GLN A 18 37.75 -15.74 7.96
CA GLN A 18 37.48 -15.76 9.39
C GLN A 18 36.43 -16.85 9.59
N SER A 19 36.76 -17.81 10.39
CA SER A 19 35.89 -18.93 10.76
C SER A 19 34.50 -18.38 11.11
N PRO A 20 33.39 -18.96 10.61
CA PRO A 20 32.03 -18.50 10.90
C PRO A 20 31.66 -18.82 12.36
N GLY A 21 32.14 -18.01 13.31
CA GLY A 21 31.99 -18.27 14.73
C GLY A 21 32.24 -17.09 15.67
N GLY A 22 32.94 -16.04 15.23
CA GLY A 22 33.14 -14.82 16.01
C GLY A 22 31.93 -13.89 15.97
N ASP A 23 31.59 -13.28 17.11
CA ASP A 23 30.53 -12.24 17.15
C ASP A 23 31.04 -10.99 16.39
N PRO A 24 30.35 -10.56 15.30
CA PRO A 24 30.75 -9.37 14.56
C PRO A 24 30.67 -8.15 15.48
N GLY A 25 31.70 -7.32 15.44
CA GLY A 25 31.82 -6.14 16.31
C GLY A 25 30.58 -5.22 16.22
N ARG A 26 30.38 -4.41 17.27
CA ARG A 26 29.22 -3.50 17.41
C ARG A 26 29.02 -2.59 16.19
N SER A 27 30.10 -2.17 15.53
CA SER A 27 30.07 -1.35 14.32
C SER A 27 29.42 -2.06 13.12
N VAL A 28 29.68 -3.35 12.93
CA VAL A 28 29.09 -4.13 11.82
C VAL A 28 27.62 -4.42 12.09
N LYS A 29 27.23 -4.66 13.35
CA LYS A 29 25.80 -4.79 13.74
C LYS A 29 25.02 -3.50 13.44
N LEU A 30 25.58 -2.34 13.84
CA LEU A 30 24.95 -1.05 13.57
C LEU A 30 24.88 -0.77 12.06
N ARG A 31 25.92 -1.14 11.30
CA ARG A 31 25.94 -0.99 9.86
C ARG A 31 24.79 -1.77 9.19
N LEU A 32 24.58 -3.04 9.57
CA LEU A 32 23.46 -3.83 9.05
C LEU A 32 22.11 -3.19 9.40
N ALA A 33 21.90 -2.81 10.65
CA ALA A 33 20.67 -2.16 11.07
C ALA A 33 20.39 -0.84 10.32
N LEU A 34 21.43 -0.02 10.08
CA LEU A 34 21.31 1.23 9.32
C LEU A 34 21.03 0.99 7.82
N LEU A 35 21.61 -0.07 7.23
CA LEU A 35 21.33 -0.44 5.84
C LEU A 35 19.89 -0.91 5.66
N SER A 36 19.38 -1.72 6.59
CA SER A 36 18.00 -2.20 6.59
C SER A 36 17.01 -1.07 6.89
N PHE A 37 17.36 -0.17 7.81
CA PHE A 37 16.64 1.09 8.03
C PHE A 37 16.52 1.88 6.73
N LEU A 38 17.66 2.13 6.05
CA LEU A 38 17.70 2.88 4.80
C LEU A 38 16.84 2.22 3.72
N MET A 39 16.89 0.90 3.63
CA MET A 39 16.17 0.12 2.62
C MET A 39 14.66 0.37 2.71
N LEU A 40 14.05 0.15 3.86
CA LEU A 40 12.60 0.34 4.04
C LEU A 40 12.21 1.83 4.09
N PHE A 41 13.04 2.68 4.64
CA PHE A 41 12.79 4.12 4.65
C PHE A 41 12.73 4.69 3.22
N VAL A 42 13.70 4.35 2.37
CA VAL A 42 13.74 4.80 0.96
C VAL A 42 12.61 4.18 0.16
N GLU A 43 12.28 2.91 0.37
CA GLU A 43 11.14 2.27 -0.28
C GLU A 43 9.84 3.03 -0.03
N LEU A 44 9.51 3.31 1.23
CA LEU A 44 8.31 4.06 1.60
C LEU A 44 8.34 5.50 1.04
N ALA A 45 9.50 6.15 1.09
CA ALA A 45 9.69 7.48 0.53
C ALA A 45 9.44 7.48 -0.99
N LEU A 46 9.96 6.49 -1.73
CA LEU A 46 9.75 6.36 -3.18
C LEU A 46 8.28 6.08 -3.50
N ILE A 47 7.63 5.15 -2.79
CA ILE A 47 6.20 4.87 -2.98
C ILE A 47 5.38 6.15 -2.83
N ARG A 48 5.64 6.91 -1.77
CA ARG A 48 4.90 8.13 -1.47
C ARG A 48 5.19 9.26 -2.44
N TRP A 49 6.47 9.48 -2.77
CA TRP A 49 6.91 10.60 -3.59
C TRP A 49 6.61 10.38 -5.07
N LEU A 50 6.86 9.19 -5.60
CA LEU A 50 6.57 8.85 -7.00
C LEU A 50 5.08 8.91 -7.28
N GLY A 51 4.23 8.35 -6.39
CA GLY A 51 2.78 8.41 -6.52
C GLY A 51 2.21 9.83 -6.48
N ALA A 52 2.91 10.78 -5.84
CA ALA A 52 2.52 12.18 -5.80
C ALA A 52 2.93 12.98 -7.06
N ASN A 53 3.88 12.49 -7.84
CA ASN A 53 4.43 13.18 -9.02
C ASN A 53 4.06 12.54 -10.36
N ILE A 54 3.67 11.26 -10.34
CA ILE A 54 3.35 10.48 -11.54
C ILE A 54 1.95 9.90 -11.38
N VAL A 55 0.96 10.55 -11.99
CA VAL A 55 -0.44 10.17 -11.86
C VAL A 55 -0.73 8.74 -12.31
N TYR A 56 0.02 8.20 -13.26
CA TYR A 56 -0.14 6.81 -13.69
C TYR A 56 0.04 5.80 -12.57
N LEU A 57 0.91 6.09 -11.59
CA LEU A 57 1.12 5.20 -10.44
C LEU A 57 -0.08 5.14 -9.51
N SER A 58 -1.00 6.10 -9.64
CA SER A 58 -2.27 6.05 -8.92
C SER A 58 -3.15 4.87 -9.32
N TYR A 59 -2.93 4.25 -10.47
CA TYR A 59 -3.71 3.10 -10.95
C TYR A 59 -3.13 1.74 -10.55
N TYR A 60 -1.93 1.71 -9.98
CA TYR A 60 -1.26 0.48 -9.59
C TYR A 60 -1.00 0.47 -8.09
N SER A 61 -1.58 -0.49 -7.40
CA SER A 61 -1.45 -0.63 -5.96
C SER A 61 -0.01 -0.92 -5.52
N ASN A 62 0.61 -1.85 -6.19
CA ASN A 62 1.87 -2.47 -5.77
C ASN A 62 3.04 -2.24 -6.75
N PHE A 63 2.90 -1.30 -7.69
CA PHE A 63 3.91 -1.10 -8.76
C PHE A 63 5.30 -0.79 -8.21
N VAL A 64 5.40 0.22 -7.34
CA VAL A 64 6.68 0.62 -6.75
C VAL A 64 7.17 -0.44 -5.78
N LEU A 65 6.26 -1.07 -5.04
CA LEU A 65 6.56 -2.20 -4.15
C LEU A 65 7.17 -3.38 -4.92
N LEU A 66 6.60 -3.78 -6.06
CA LEU A 66 7.15 -4.84 -6.91
C LEU A 66 8.52 -4.47 -7.47
N GLY A 67 8.71 -3.21 -7.89
CA GLY A 67 10.01 -2.70 -8.32
C GLY A 67 11.05 -2.75 -7.20
N SER A 68 10.66 -2.34 -5.98
CA SER A 68 11.50 -2.41 -4.79
C SER A 68 11.85 -3.86 -4.43
N PHE A 69 10.85 -4.74 -4.41
CA PHE A 69 11.03 -6.14 -4.08
C PHE A 69 11.97 -6.85 -5.07
N LEU A 70 11.76 -6.62 -6.37
CA LEU A 70 12.67 -7.11 -7.41
C LEU A 70 14.09 -6.57 -7.20
N GLY A 71 14.23 -5.27 -6.96
CA GLY A 71 15.51 -4.62 -6.73
C GLY A 71 16.23 -5.19 -5.52
N ILE A 72 15.57 -5.25 -4.36
CA ILE A 72 16.13 -5.86 -3.14
C ILE A 72 16.58 -7.28 -3.42
N GLY A 73 15.73 -8.09 -4.08
CA GLY A 73 16.05 -9.46 -4.44
C GLY A 73 17.28 -9.56 -5.35
N ILE A 74 17.39 -8.73 -6.38
CA ILE A 74 18.58 -8.65 -7.24
C ILE A 74 19.82 -8.25 -6.44
N GLY A 75 19.69 -7.30 -5.51
CA GLY A 75 20.76 -6.90 -4.60
C GLY A 75 21.28 -8.08 -3.76
N PHE A 76 20.36 -8.86 -3.18
CA PHE A 76 20.72 -10.07 -2.43
C PHE A 76 21.40 -11.14 -3.28
N LEU A 77 20.93 -11.34 -4.52
CA LEU A 77 21.60 -12.27 -5.46
C LEU A 77 23.03 -11.85 -5.81
N ARG A 78 23.34 -10.56 -5.69
CA ARG A 78 24.64 -9.96 -5.97
C ARG A 78 25.58 -9.87 -4.75
N ALA A 79 25.20 -10.39 -3.59
CA ALA A 79 25.97 -10.30 -2.35
C ALA A 79 27.45 -10.64 -2.51
N ARG A 80 27.78 -11.61 -3.38
CA ARG A 80 29.14 -12.08 -3.67
C ARG A 80 29.73 -11.56 -4.99
N SER A 81 29.08 -10.57 -5.63
CA SER A 81 29.58 -9.97 -6.88
C SER A 81 30.91 -9.23 -6.65
N ARG A 82 31.81 -9.27 -7.64
CA ARG A 82 33.08 -8.51 -7.60
C ARG A 82 32.86 -7.01 -7.56
N ILE A 83 31.83 -6.52 -8.26
CA ILE A 83 31.50 -5.10 -8.32
C ILE A 83 30.51 -4.77 -7.23
N ASN A 84 30.82 -3.81 -6.37
CA ASN A 84 29.92 -3.28 -5.34
C ASN A 84 29.15 -2.09 -5.90
N LEU A 85 27.82 -2.24 -5.99
CA LEU A 85 26.96 -1.19 -6.52
C LEU A 85 26.46 -0.21 -5.42
N PHE A 86 26.52 -0.57 -4.14
CA PHE A 86 26.03 0.28 -3.05
C PHE A 86 26.55 1.73 -3.09
N PRO A 87 27.85 2.00 -3.37
CA PRO A 87 28.38 3.37 -3.45
C PRO A 87 27.72 4.24 -4.53
N TRP A 88 27.05 3.64 -5.53
CA TRP A 88 26.35 4.36 -6.60
C TRP A 88 24.91 4.73 -6.25
N THR A 89 24.41 4.31 -5.11
CA THR A 89 23.05 4.64 -4.62
C THR A 89 22.75 6.15 -4.65
N PRO A 90 23.65 7.04 -4.17
CA PRO A 90 23.42 8.49 -4.25
C PRO A 90 23.17 8.99 -5.68
N VAL A 91 23.97 8.48 -6.64
CA VAL A 91 23.86 8.86 -8.05
C VAL A 91 22.53 8.39 -8.64
N ALA A 92 22.16 7.14 -8.38
CA ALA A 92 20.90 6.58 -8.87
C ALA A 92 19.68 7.33 -8.30
N LEU A 93 19.69 7.69 -7.02
CA LEU A 93 18.63 8.49 -6.39
C LEU A 93 18.55 9.90 -6.97
N ALA A 94 19.70 10.56 -7.19
CA ALA A 94 19.73 11.90 -7.78
C ALA A 94 19.19 11.88 -9.21
N VAL A 95 19.60 10.89 -10.03
CA VAL A 95 19.13 10.72 -11.41
C VAL A 95 17.62 10.44 -11.45
N LEU A 96 17.12 9.53 -10.60
CA LEU A 96 15.68 9.23 -10.50
C LEU A 96 14.89 10.48 -10.12
N THR A 97 15.37 11.23 -9.10
CA THR A 97 14.72 12.46 -8.65
C THR A 97 14.70 13.52 -9.75
N ALA A 98 15.84 13.75 -10.40
CA ALA A 98 15.93 14.70 -11.52
C ALA A 98 15.02 14.32 -12.68
N PHE A 99 14.96 13.03 -13.04
CA PHE A 99 14.10 12.52 -14.10
C PHE A 99 12.62 12.79 -13.80
N VAL A 100 12.15 12.44 -12.59
CA VAL A 100 10.75 12.63 -12.19
C VAL A 100 10.36 14.10 -12.13
N LEU A 101 11.24 14.97 -11.62
CA LEU A 101 11.00 16.41 -11.58
C LEU A 101 11.04 17.06 -12.97
N ARG A 102 11.82 16.51 -13.91
CA ARG A 102 11.90 17.01 -15.29
C ARG A 102 10.72 16.56 -16.14
N PHE A 103 10.14 15.38 -15.87
CA PHE A 103 9.04 14.78 -16.60
C PHE A 103 7.87 14.40 -15.69
N PRO A 104 7.29 15.35 -14.95
CA PRO A 104 6.14 15.06 -14.10
C PRO A 104 4.95 14.69 -14.99
N VAL A 105 4.18 13.70 -14.55
CA VAL A 105 2.94 13.31 -15.23
C VAL A 105 1.75 13.80 -14.41
N GLN A 106 1.07 14.81 -14.96
CA GLN A 106 -0.10 15.44 -14.35
C GLN A 106 -1.26 15.44 -15.34
N ILE A 107 -2.48 15.61 -14.85
CA ILE A 107 -3.64 15.75 -15.72
C ILE A 107 -3.65 17.16 -16.32
N SER A 108 -3.78 17.27 -17.64
CA SER A 108 -3.89 18.56 -18.29
C SER A 108 -5.24 19.21 -18.01
N HIS A 109 -5.25 20.47 -17.59
CA HIS A 109 -6.45 21.22 -17.25
C HIS A 109 -7.40 21.53 -18.43
N THR A 110 -6.97 21.28 -19.66
CA THR A 110 -7.66 21.72 -20.88
C THR A 110 -8.75 20.79 -21.41
N SER A 111 -8.96 19.66 -20.82
CA SER A 111 -10.00 18.73 -21.27
C SER A 111 -10.75 18.14 -20.10
N GLY A 112 -11.71 18.90 -19.58
CA GLY A 112 -12.65 18.48 -18.56
C GLY A 112 -13.59 17.34 -18.96
N THR A 113 -13.15 16.41 -19.80
CA THR A 113 -14.09 15.56 -20.52
C THR A 113 -13.87 14.06 -20.34
N GLN A 114 -12.82 13.60 -19.67
CA GLN A 114 -12.66 12.13 -19.59
C GLN A 114 -12.33 11.65 -18.19
N LEU A 115 -13.05 10.64 -17.81
CA LEU A 115 -12.81 9.84 -16.63
C LEU A 115 -11.42 9.27 -16.64
N ILE A 116 -10.86 9.26 -15.48
CA ILE A 116 -9.60 8.64 -15.13
C ILE A 116 -9.64 7.10 -15.27
N PHE A 117 -10.71 6.56 -15.80
CA PHE A 117 -10.87 5.12 -15.99
C PHE A 117 -10.41 4.72 -17.40
N PHE A 118 -9.18 4.23 -17.47
CA PHE A 118 -8.70 3.36 -18.55
C PHE A 118 -8.76 3.90 -19.97
N GLY A 119 -8.18 5.07 -20.25
CA GLY A 119 -7.89 5.16 -21.66
C GLY A 119 -7.91 6.45 -22.38
N ALA A 120 -7.98 7.60 -21.81
CA ALA A 120 -7.69 8.84 -22.54
C ALA A 120 -7.49 10.05 -21.63
N LEU A 121 -6.58 9.91 -20.67
CA LEU A 121 -6.06 11.11 -20.02
C LEU A 121 -5.16 11.83 -21.00
N LYS A 122 -5.50 13.06 -21.36
CA LYS A 122 -4.49 13.97 -21.85
C LYS A 122 -3.61 14.34 -20.66
N THR A 123 -2.53 13.61 -20.51
CA THR A 123 -1.52 13.85 -19.49
C THR A 123 -0.43 14.72 -20.09
N THR A 124 0.16 15.56 -19.27
CA THR A 124 1.45 16.19 -19.57
C THR A 124 2.53 15.17 -19.28
N GLY A 125 3.62 15.19 -20.05
CA GLY A 125 4.77 14.33 -19.82
C GLY A 125 4.91 13.17 -20.79
N LEU A 126 5.75 12.18 -20.42
CA LEU A 126 6.03 11.03 -21.25
C LEU A 126 4.84 10.06 -21.29
N PRO A 127 4.66 9.33 -22.39
CA PRO A 127 3.57 8.37 -22.52
C PRO A 127 3.75 7.19 -21.52
N THR A 128 2.65 6.61 -21.11
CA THR A 128 2.58 5.56 -20.10
C THR A 128 3.50 4.38 -20.38
N TRP A 129 3.51 3.92 -21.65
CA TRP A 129 4.31 2.77 -22.10
C TRP A 129 5.82 2.97 -21.96
N LEU A 130 6.29 4.23 -21.88
CA LEU A 130 7.69 4.57 -21.64
C LEU A 130 7.92 4.91 -20.16
N MET A 131 7.04 5.72 -19.57
CA MET A 131 7.19 6.21 -18.20
C MET A 131 7.20 5.06 -17.17
N LEU A 132 6.24 4.14 -17.25
CA LEU A 132 6.13 3.05 -16.27
C LEU A 132 7.34 2.10 -16.29
N PRO A 133 7.82 1.57 -17.45
CA PRO A 133 9.03 0.75 -17.44
C PRO A 133 10.27 1.47 -16.93
N VAL A 134 10.46 2.75 -17.30
CA VAL A 134 11.62 3.53 -16.83
C VAL A 134 11.57 3.69 -15.31
N ILE A 135 10.42 4.06 -14.73
CA ILE A 135 10.28 4.19 -13.27
C ILE A 135 10.47 2.84 -12.58
N PHE A 136 9.88 1.77 -13.10
CA PHE A 136 10.02 0.43 -12.53
C PHE A 136 11.49 0.00 -12.45
N LEU A 137 12.23 0.12 -13.56
CA LEU A 137 13.64 -0.23 -13.63
C LEU A 137 14.52 0.69 -12.78
N ALA A 138 14.22 2.00 -12.71
CA ALA A 138 14.96 2.93 -11.88
C ALA A 138 14.77 2.66 -10.38
N VAL A 139 13.53 2.38 -9.95
CA VAL A 139 13.23 1.94 -8.57
C VAL A 139 13.97 0.64 -8.28
N ALA A 140 13.85 -0.37 -9.16
CA ALA A 140 14.54 -1.64 -8.99
C ALA A 140 16.07 -1.47 -8.91
N ALA A 141 16.66 -0.56 -9.70
CA ALA A 141 18.09 -0.28 -9.66
C ALA A 141 18.53 0.37 -8.34
N VAL A 142 17.80 1.38 -7.85
CA VAL A 142 18.07 2.03 -6.55
C VAL A 142 17.99 0.99 -5.43
N MET A 143 16.92 0.21 -5.40
CA MET A 143 16.70 -0.78 -4.35
C MET A 143 17.69 -1.96 -4.44
N ALA A 144 18.16 -2.31 -5.66
CA ALA A 144 19.20 -3.32 -5.84
C ALA A 144 20.55 -2.86 -5.26
N MET A 145 20.89 -1.59 -5.41
CA MET A 145 22.11 -1.02 -4.84
C MET A 145 22.07 -1.03 -3.30
N ILE A 146 20.94 -0.64 -2.71
CA ILE A 146 20.76 -0.67 -1.25
C ILE A 146 20.73 -2.13 -0.76
N GLY A 147 19.94 -2.98 -1.41
CA GLY A 147 19.83 -4.41 -1.09
C GLY A 147 21.17 -5.16 -1.20
N GLU A 148 22.04 -4.81 -2.16
CA GLU A 148 23.39 -5.35 -2.23
C GLU A 148 24.23 -4.93 -1.01
N GLY A 149 24.09 -3.69 -0.53
CA GLY A 149 24.74 -3.23 0.70
C GLY A 149 24.29 -4.04 1.92
N VAL A 150 22.98 -4.28 2.06
CA VAL A 150 22.41 -5.12 3.12
C VAL A 150 22.98 -6.55 3.00
N ALA A 151 22.88 -7.16 1.82
CA ALA A 151 23.25 -8.54 1.59
C ALA A 151 24.74 -8.81 1.83
N ARG A 152 25.64 -7.91 1.40
CA ARG A 152 27.08 -7.98 1.65
C ARG A 152 27.43 -7.92 3.14
N THR A 153 26.65 -7.15 3.91
CA THR A 153 26.84 -7.07 5.36
C THR A 153 26.21 -8.27 6.07
N PHE A 154 25.07 -8.75 5.57
CA PHE A 154 24.32 -9.89 6.09
C PHE A 154 25.16 -11.17 6.13
N VAL A 155 25.97 -11.45 5.09
CA VAL A 155 26.80 -12.66 5.02
C VAL A 155 27.92 -12.73 6.07
N LEU A 156 28.19 -11.63 6.78
CA LEU A 156 29.18 -11.59 7.87
C LEU A 156 28.61 -12.13 9.19
N PHE A 157 27.33 -12.41 9.25
CA PHE A 157 26.64 -12.88 10.45
C PHE A 157 26.15 -14.32 10.30
N LYS A 158 25.82 -14.94 11.42
CA LYS A 158 24.97 -16.14 11.41
C LYS A 158 23.59 -15.74 10.85
N PRO A 159 23.00 -16.54 9.97
CA PRO A 159 21.79 -16.13 9.24
C PRO A 159 20.66 -15.59 10.11
N LEU A 160 20.36 -16.26 11.23
CA LEU A 160 19.26 -15.83 12.12
C LEU A 160 19.57 -14.55 12.89
N ASP A 161 20.83 -14.28 13.22
CA ASP A 161 21.24 -13.04 13.89
C ASP A 161 21.21 -11.85 12.90
N ALA A 162 21.60 -12.10 11.64
CA ALA A 162 21.47 -11.13 10.57
C ALA A 162 20.00 -10.78 10.32
N TYR A 163 19.11 -11.77 10.21
CA TYR A 163 17.69 -11.56 10.02
C TYR A 163 17.08 -10.72 11.15
N ARG A 164 17.43 -10.99 12.38
CA ARG A 164 16.94 -10.20 13.53
C ARG A 164 17.32 -8.72 13.41
N LEU A 165 18.58 -8.45 13.09
CA LEU A 165 19.06 -7.06 12.94
C LEU A 165 18.42 -6.38 11.72
N ASP A 166 18.27 -7.10 10.63
CA ASP A 166 17.63 -6.64 9.41
C ASP A 166 16.16 -6.24 9.66
N ILE A 167 15.38 -7.10 10.29
CA ILE A 167 13.98 -6.82 10.60
C ILE A 167 13.84 -5.65 11.57
N LEU A 168 14.68 -5.57 12.61
CA LEU A 168 14.63 -4.46 13.56
C LEU A 168 15.00 -3.12 12.89
N GLY A 169 16.01 -3.11 12.03
CA GLY A 169 16.36 -1.96 11.21
C GLY A 169 15.22 -1.55 10.27
N SER A 170 14.60 -2.51 9.62
CA SER A 170 13.46 -2.31 8.73
C SER A 170 12.25 -1.72 9.45
N ILE A 171 11.88 -2.26 10.62
CA ILE A 171 10.80 -1.71 11.46
C ILE A 171 11.12 -0.26 11.87
N ALA A 172 12.37 0.03 12.25
CA ALA A 172 12.79 1.39 12.57
C ALA A 172 12.65 2.33 11.36
N GLY A 173 12.97 1.87 10.15
CA GLY A 173 12.77 2.61 8.89
C GLY A 173 11.31 2.94 8.62
N ILE A 174 10.42 1.95 8.76
CA ILE A 174 8.96 2.13 8.62
C ILE A 174 8.45 3.13 9.67
N ALA A 175 8.84 2.96 10.94
CA ALA A 175 8.41 3.83 12.03
C ALA A 175 8.87 5.28 11.83
N ALA A 176 10.12 5.49 11.41
CA ALA A 176 10.66 6.82 11.14
C ALA A 176 9.94 7.49 9.98
N PHE A 177 9.72 6.79 8.86
CA PHE A 177 8.99 7.36 7.72
C PHE A 177 7.54 7.67 8.08
N SER A 178 6.87 6.77 8.80
CA SER A 178 5.50 6.97 9.26
C SER A 178 5.39 8.18 10.19
N ALA A 179 6.31 8.34 11.13
CA ALA A 179 6.36 9.52 12.01
C ALA A 179 6.50 10.82 11.20
N LEU A 180 7.39 10.85 10.20
CA LEU A 180 7.54 12.01 9.31
C LEU A 180 6.27 12.29 8.50
N ALA A 181 5.59 11.27 8.03
CA ALA A 181 4.33 11.41 7.32
C ALA A 181 3.25 12.06 8.21
N PHE A 182 3.10 11.60 9.46
CA PHE A 182 2.18 12.19 10.43
C PHE A 182 2.56 13.62 10.86
N LEU A 183 3.86 13.92 10.88
CA LEU A 183 4.37 15.27 11.13
C LEU A 183 4.22 16.18 9.90
N ASN A 184 3.63 15.71 8.82
CA ASN A 184 3.46 16.42 7.54
C ASN A 184 4.80 16.92 6.97
N ALA A 185 5.86 16.14 7.17
CA ALA A 185 7.20 16.50 6.72
C ALA A 185 7.28 16.52 5.19
N LYS A 186 7.92 17.56 4.66
CA LYS A 186 8.15 17.70 3.23
C LYS A 186 9.23 16.71 2.73
N PRO A 187 9.27 16.39 1.41
CA PRO A 187 10.27 15.49 0.82
C PRO A 187 11.72 15.84 1.12
N LEU A 188 12.01 17.12 1.38
CA LEU A 188 13.33 17.56 1.82
C LEU A 188 13.79 16.84 3.12
N ALA A 189 12.90 16.67 4.09
CA ALA A 189 13.24 15.98 5.35
C ALA A 189 13.56 14.49 5.08
N TRP A 190 12.82 13.85 4.18
CA TRP A 190 13.08 12.46 3.77
C TRP A 190 14.42 12.33 3.06
N GLY A 191 14.72 13.29 2.16
CA GLY A 191 16.00 13.37 1.46
C GLY A 191 17.18 13.61 2.38
N ILE A 192 17.06 14.47 3.39
CA ILE A 192 18.09 14.74 4.39
C ILE A 192 18.41 13.47 5.20
N ILE A 193 17.39 12.76 5.71
CA ILE A 193 17.61 11.52 6.47
C ILE A 193 18.29 10.47 5.58
N THR A 194 17.83 10.31 4.33
CA THR A 194 18.45 9.41 3.36
C THR A 194 19.92 9.79 3.11
N ALA A 195 20.19 11.07 2.85
CA ALA A 195 21.54 11.56 2.58
C ALA A 195 22.47 11.38 3.78
N VAL A 196 22.03 11.75 4.99
CA VAL A 196 22.80 11.57 6.24
C VAL A 196 23.09 10.09 6.47
N THR A 197 22.11 9.21 6.30
CA THR A 197 22.30 7.76 6.46
C THR A 197 23.30 7.21 5.45
N LEU A 198 23.21 7.63 4.17
CA LEU A 198 24.18 7.25 3.13
C LEU A 198 25.58 7.78 3.44
N LEU A 199 25.72 9.02 3.94
CA LEU A 199 27.01 9.59 4.37
C LEU A 199 27.62 8.77 5.50
N VAL A 200 26.87 8.45 6.54
CA VAL A 200 27.31 7.62 7.67
C VAL A 200 27.76 6.23 7.18
N LEU A 201 27.01 5.62 6.28
CA LEU A 201 27.32 4.29 5.74
C LEU A 201 28.53 4.28 4.80
N SER A 202 28.78 5.38 4.08
CA SER A 202 29.94 5.55 3.19
C SER A 202 31.22 5.91 3.94
N GLY A 203 31.11 6.58 5.09
CA GLY A 203 32.21 7.02 5.91
C GLY A 203 33.15 7.97 5.17
N THR A 204 34.46 7.85 5.42
CA THR A 204 35.50 8.69 4.81
C THR A 204 35.80 8.36 3.33
N ARG A 205 35.15 7.37 2.76
CA ARG A 205 35.38 6.86 1.37
C ARG A 205 34.41 7.42 0.36
N ILE A 206 33.64 8.45 0.73
CA ILE A 206 32.75 9.08 -0.25
C ILE A 206 33.56 9.82 -1.31
N GLY A 207 33.34 9.47 -2.57
CA GLY A 207 33.96 10.14 -3.69
C GLY A 207 33.26 11.48 -4.03
N ILE A 208 33.93 12.32 -4.78
CA ILE A 208 33.42 13.63 -5.20
C ILE A 208 32.07 13.48 -5.92
N LEU A 209 31.93 12.47 -6.78
CA LEU A 209 30.70 12.23 -7.55
C LEU A 209 29.51 11.86 -6.64
N GLN A 210 29.74 10.99 -5.66
CA GLN A 210 28.69 10.61 -4.69
C GLN A 210 28.27 11.78 -3.82
N PHE A 211 29.26 12.59 -3.37
CA PHE A 211 28.96 13.79 -2.60
C PHE A 211 28.18 14.82 -3.43
N ALA A 212 28.60 15.07 -4.68
CA ALA A 212 27.88 15.94 -5.61
C ALA A 212 26.46 15.44 -5.88
N ALA A 213 26.26 14.11 -6.01
CA ALA A 213 24.94 13.51 -6.18
C ALA A 213 24.04 13.72 -4.96
N LEU A 214 24.57 13.57 -3.72
CA LEU A 214 23.82 13.86 -2.50
C LEU A 214 23.47 15.35 -2.37
N ALA A 215 24.40 16.24 -2.72
CA ALA A 215 24.14 17.67 -2.77
C ALA A 215 23.08 18.03 -3.80
N SER A 216 23.14 17.41 -4.98
CA SER A 216 22.13 17.57 -6.05
C SER A 216 20.76 17.05 -5.61
N LEU A 217 20.69 15.88 -4.96
CA LEU A 217 19.46 15.33 -4.39
C LEU A 217 18.84 16.29 -3.38
N ALA A 218 19.64 16.78 -2.43
CA ALA A 218 19.20 17.76 -1.45
C ALA A 218 18.74 19.07 -2.12
N GLY A 219 19.47 19.58 -3.10
CA GLY A 219 19.12 20.78 -3.86
C GLY A 219 17.80 20.62 -4.62
N LEU A 220 17.62 19.51 -5.35
CA LEU A 220 16.39 19.21 -6.08
C LEU A 220 15.17 19.11 -5.15
N LEU A 221 15.31 18.40 -4.03
CA LEU A 221 14.22 18.28 -3.05
C LEU A 221 13.95 19.58 -2.31
N THR A 222 14.96 20.39 -2.08
CA THR A 222 14.81 21.75 -1.53
C THR A 222 14.03 22.62 -2.49
N ALA A 223 14.42 22.66 -3.77
CA ALA A 223 13.69 23.39 -4.79
C ALA A 223 12.24 22.91 -4.90
N ASN A 224 12.02 21.61 -4.95
CA ASN A 224 10.66 21.04 -4.97
C ASN A 224 9.84 21.41 -3.71
N SER A 225 10.46 21.43 -2.53
CA SER A 225 9.77 21.71 -1.27
C SER A 225 9.50 23.17 -0.99
N LEU A 226 10.33 24.09 -1.52
CA LEU A 226 10.25 25.53 -1.25
C LEU A 226 9.53 26.30 -2.36
N ILE A 227 9.76 25.94 -3.63
CA ILE A 227 9.20 26.66 -4.80
C ILE A 227 7.74 26.27 -5.04
N SER A 228 7.37 25.02 -4.84
CA SER A 228 6.02 24.54 -5.18
C SER A 228 4.93 25.03 -4.25
N HIS A 229 5.25 25.60 -3.09
CA HIS A 229 4.29 25.92 -2.02
C HIS A 229 3.35 24.77 -1.65
N ASP A 230 3.71 23.54 -2.04
CA ASP A 230 2.92 22.37 -1.78
C ASP A 230 2.92 22.02 -0.28
N LEU A 231 1.77 21.61 0.20
CA LEU A 231 1.61 21.03 1.52
C LEU A 231 1.64 19.50 1.40
N TRP A 232 2.20 18.86 2.39
CA TRP A 232 2.24 17.41 2.43
C TRP A 232 1.45 16.91 3.64
N SER A 233 0.59 15.93 3.41
CA SER A 233 -0.12 15.20 4.45
C SER A 233 0.33 13.73 4.44
N PRO A 234 -0.12 12.89 5.37
CA PRO A 234 0.11 11.45 5.27
C PRO A 234 -0.40 10.84 3.96
N TYR A 235 -1.39 11.48 3.29
CA TYR A 235 -2.08 10.95 2.11
C TYR A 235 -1.65 11.61 0.81
N TYR A 236 -1.55 12.95 0.79
CA TYR A 236 -1.47 13.74 -0.44
C TYR A 236 -0.33 14.76 -0.44
N ARG A 237 0.13 15.07 -1.65
CA ARG A 237 0.72 16.37 -1.94
C ARG A 237 -0.44 17.30 -2.30
N ILE A 238 -0.64 18.37 -1.53
CA ILE A 238 -1.76 19.27 -1.66
C ILE A 238 -1.26 20.60 -2.20
N THR A 239 -1.81 21.04 -3.34
CA THR A 239 -1.51 22.33 -3.95
C THR A 239 -2.75 23.21 -3.85
N VAL A 240 -2.60 24.38 -3.27
CA VAL A 240 -3.65 25.39 -3.14
C VAL A 240 -3.43 26.45 -4.21
N GLY A 241 -4.42 26.61 -5.09
CA GLY A 241 -4.34 27.60 -6.17
C GLY A 241 -4.72 29.01 -5.70
N ALA A 242 -4.50 29.99 -6.57
CA ALA A 242 -4.92 31.36 -6.33
C ALA A 242 -6.45 31.49 -6.35
N THR A 243 -6.97 32.43 -5.61
CA THR A 243 -8.42 32.77 -5.62
C THR A 243 -8.85 33.17 -7.02
N THR A 244 -9.85 32.49 -7.56
CA THR A 244 -10.38 32.74 -8.89
C THR A 244 -11.27 33.99 -8.92
N LYS A 245 -11.65 34.48 -10.13
CA LYS A 245 -12.61 35.56 -10.32
C LYS A 245 -13.97 35.22 -9.68
N ALA A 246 -14.35 33.96 -9.61
CA ALA A 246 -15.55 33.46 -8.95
C ALA A 246 -15.41 33.39 -7.41
N GLN A 247 -14.31 33.87 -6.84
CA GLN A 247 -13.99 33.83 -5.41
C GLN A 247 -14.00 32.39 -4.86
N THR A 248 -13.47 31.45 -5.65
CA THR A 248 -13.22 30.07 -5.24
C THR A 248 -11.72 29.83 -5.18
N ILE A 249 -11.28 28.98 -4.24
CA ILE A 249 -9.89 28.62 -4.11
C ILE A 249 -9.76 27.14 -4.52
N PRO A 250 -9.16 26.85 -5.67
CA PRO A 250 -8.97 25.46 -6.11
C PRO A 250 -7.95 24.74 -5.22
N VAL A 251 -8.27 23.51 -4.86
CA VAL A 251 -7.39 22.61 -4.13
C VAL A 251 -7.15 21.37 -5.00
N MET A 252 -5.89 21.11 -5.27
CA MET A 252 -5.45 19.92 -6.00
C MET A 252 -4.73 18.97 -5.06
N VAL A 253 -4.85 17.67 -5.31
CA VAL A 253 -4.13 16.64 -4.58
C VAL A 253 -3.40 15.73 -5.57
N ASN A 254 -2.10 15.53 -5.38
CA ASN A 254 -1.22 14.78 -6.29
C ASN A 254 -1.31 15.26 -7.77
N GLY A 255 -1.52 16.57 -7.97
CA GLY A 255 -1.67 17.16 -9.31
C GLY A 255 -3.04 16.96 -9.99
N ILE A 256 -4.04 16.48 -9.25
CA ILE A 256 -5.40 16.27 -9.74
C ILE A 256 -6.37 17.23 -9.02
N PRO A 257 -7.32 17.88 -9.74
CA PRO A 257 -8.36 18.69 -9.11
C PRO A 257 -9.15 17.86 -8.09
N HIS A 258 -9.23 18.35 -6.86
CA HIS A 258 -9.89 17.66 -5.76
C HIS A 258 -11.19 18.40 -5.37
N GLN A 259 -11.08 19.66 -5.01
CA GLN A 259 -12.21 20.49 -4.61
C GLN A 259 -11.90 21.99 -4.84
N ALA A 260 -12.92 22.82 -4.76
CA ALA A 260 -12.77 24.25 -4.70
C ALA A 260 -13.44 24.77 -3.41
N ILE A 261 -12.70 25.50 -2.59
CA ILE A 261 -13.27 26.16 -1.41
C ILE A 261 -14.19 27.27 -1.90
N THR A 262 -15.45 27.18 -1.53
CA THR A 262 -16.51 28.07 -2.01
C THR A 262 -17.49 28.40 -0.88
N ALA A 263 -17.78 29.67 -0.68
CA ALA A 263 -18.77 30.09 0.31
C ALA A 263 -20.14 29.43 0.05
N ALA A 264 -20.83 29.00 1.10
CA ALA A 264 -22.09 28.29 1.01
C ALA A 264 -23.13 29.09 0.21
N ALA A 265 -23.14 30.43 0.34
CA ALA A 265 -24.07 31.31 -0.41
C ALA A 265 -23.85 31.28 -1.93
N LYS A 266 -22.67 30.90 -2.41
CA LYS A 266 -22.28 30.86 -3.83
C LYS A 266 -22.33 29.46 -4.45
N ARG A 267 -22.62 28.44 -3.65
CA ARG A 267 -22.70 27.06 -4.16
C ARG A 267 -23.96 26.87 -5.03
N PRO A 268 -23.85 26.11 -6.13
CA PRO A 268 -25.01 25.76 -6.96
C PRO A 268 -26.14 25.09 -6.16
N ALA A 269 -27.37 25.33 -6.54
CA ALA A 269 -28.58 24.84 -5.85
C ALA A 269 -28.62 23.29 -5.74
N ILE A 270 -28.03 22.60 -6.70
CA ILE A 270 -27.99 21.12 -6.70
C ILE A 270 -27.37 20.54 -5.43
N PHE A 271 -26.38 21.18 -4.82
CA PHE A 271 -25.74 20.72 -3.57
C PHE A 271 -26.69 20.83 -2.35
N TYR A 272 -27.79 21.56 -2.48
CA TYR A 272 -28.81 21.71 -1.43
C TYR A 272 -29.99 20.77 -1.61
N GLN A 273 -30.03 20.00 -2.71
CA GLN A 273 -31.13 19.04 -2.97
C GLN A 273 -31.33 18.01 -1.86
N PRO A 274 -30.28 17.45 -1.20
CA PRO A 274 -30.48 16.53 -0.09
C PRO A 274 -31.33 17.09 1.05
N TYR A 275 -31.33 18.40 1.21
CA TYR A 275 -32.10 19.12 2.23
C TYR A 275 -33.49 19.51 1.72
N THR A 276 -33.59 20.03 0.49
CA THR A 276 -34.85 20.53 -0.08
C THR A 276 -35.79 19.39 -0.49
N GLN A 277 -35.26 18.24 -0.86
CA GLN A 277 -36.06 17.04 -1.16
C GLN A 277 -36.58 16.32 0.09
N ALA A 278 -36.11 16.67 1.27
CA ALA A 278 -36.53 16.11 2.54
C ALA A 278 -37.04 17.22 3.50
N PRO A 279 -38.12 17.95 3.14
CA PRO A 279 -38.56 19.13 3.85
C PRO A 279 -39.06 18.86 5.28
N ARG A 280 -39.43 17.59 5.57
CA ARG A 280 -39.87 17.15 6.89
C ARG A 280 -38.73 16.65 7.80
N ASN A 281 -37.51 16.64 7.28
CA ASN A 281 -36.34 16.21 8.05
C ASN A 281 -35.93 17.29 9.04
N PRO A 282 -35.87 17.00 10.34
CA PRO A 282 -35.61 18.03 11.37
C PRO A 282 -34.16 18.49 11.45
N LEU A 283 -33.21 17.80 10.74
CA LEU A 283 -31.77 18.08 10.71
C LEU A 283 -31.15 18.26 12.12
N ASN A 284 -31.60 17.49 13.11
CA ASN A 284 -31.06 17.58 14.46
C ASN A 284 -29.62 17.07 14.49
N ASN A 285 -29.36 15.94 13.83
CA ASN A 285 -28.02 15.36 13.70
C ASN A 285 -27.71 15.06 12.24
N VAL A 286 -26.68 15.68 11.71
CA VAL A 286 -26.21 15.48 10.33
C VAL A 286 -24.82 14.89 10.36
N LEU A 287 -24.58 13.87 9.55
CA LEU A 287 -23.26 13.31 9.31
C LEU A 287 -22.78 13.70 7.91
N VAL A 288 -21.63 14.34 7.83
CA VAL A 288 -20.97 14.66 6.56
C VAL A 288 -19.70 13.82 6.44
N VAL A 289 -19.68 12.89 5.51
CA VAL A 289 -18.51 12.04 5.21
C VAL A 289 -17.80 12.59 3.98
N GLY A 290 -16.47 12.79 4.11
CA GLY A 290 -15.69 13.53 3.12
C GLY A 290 -15.90 15.03 3.27
N ALA A 291 -15.87 15.52 4.52
CA ALA A 291 -16.16 16.92 4.84
C ALA A 291 -15.20 17.94 4.18
N GLY A 292 -14.00 17.48 3.80
CA GLY A 292 -13.05 18.26 3.03
C GLY A 292 -12.67 19.58 3.70
N THR A 293 -12.69 20.65 2.92
CA THR A 293 -12.45 22.01 3.44
C THR A 293 -13.73 22.66 4.04
N GLY A 294 -14.75 21.85 4.32
CA GLY A 294 -15.93 22.29 5.06
C GLY A 294 -17.06 22.91 4.21
N ASN A 295 -17.01 22.81 2.89
CA ASN A 295 -18.07 23.36 2.03
C ASN A 295 -19.46 22.78 2.35
N ASP A 296 -19.54 21.47 2.57
CA ASP A 296 -20.80 20.78 2.87
C ASP A 296 -21.24 20.97 4.31
N VAL A 297 -20.27 21.11 5.21
CA VAL A 297 -20.51 21.49 6.61
C VAL A 297 -21.15 22.89 6.67
N ALA A 298 -20.59 23.86 5.92
CA ALA A 298 -21.16 25.19 5.78
C ALA A 298 -22.58 25.17 5.16
N GLY A 299 -22.75 24.29 4.14
CA GLY A 299 -24.08 24.06 3.55
C GLY A 299 -25.10 23.54 4.55
N ALA A 300 -24.73 22.52 5.36
CA ALA A 300 -25.59 21.97 6.39
C ALA A 300 -25.94 22.98 7.49
N LEU A 301 -24.94 23.77 7.93
CA LEU A 301 -25.19 24.90 8.87
C LEU A 301 -26.17 25.91 8.32
N ARG A 302 -26.03 26.29 7.04
CA ARG A 302 -26.94 27.22 6.33
C ARG A 302 -28.36 26.66 6.24
N MET A 303 -28.51 25.34 6.07
CA MET A 303 -29.80 24.64 6.03
C MET A 303 -30.42 24.39 7.40
N GLY A 304 -29.79 24.88 8.48
CA GLY A 304 -30.33 24.82 9.83
C GLY A 304 -29.97 23.58 10.64
N ALA A 305 -28.97 22.79 10.22
CA ALA A 305 -28.51 21.63 11.01
C ALA A 305 -28.09 22.05 12.43
N LYS A 306 -28.59 21.32 13.45
CA LYS A 306 -28.34 21.63 14.86
C LYS A 306 -27.00 21.06 15.34
N HIS A 307 -26.69 19.83 14.94
CA HIS A 307 -25.41 19.20 15.21
C HIS A 307 -24.89 18.51 13.95
N ILE A 308 -23.58 18.65 13.70
CA ILE A 308 -22.92 18.09 12.53
C ILE A 308 -21.69 17.33 13.00
N ASP A 309 -21.64 16.04 12.72
CA ASP A 309 -20.40 15.25 12.75
C ASP A 309 -19.78 15.33 11.36
N ALA A 310 -18.61 15.96 11.27
CA ALA A 310 -17.86 16.16 10.02
C ALA A 310 -16.66 15.22 10.00
N VAL A 311 -16.65 14.23 9.10
CA VAL A 311 -15.60 13.22 9.00
C VAL A 311 -14.73 13.53 7.79
N GLU A 312 -13.44 13.74 8.04
CA GLU A 312 -12.42 13.98 7.03
C GLU A 312 -11.20 13.10 7.30
N ILE A 313 -10.68 12.44 6.27
CA ILE A 313 -9.55 11.54 6.43
C ILE A 313 -8.21 12.29 6.51
N ASP A 314 -8.10 13.41 5.81
CA ASP A 314 -6.86 14.17 5.69
C ASP A 314 -6.79 15.36 6.65
N PRO A 315 -5.92 15.32 7.67
CA PRO A 315 -5.81 16.41 8.66
C PRO A 315 -5.35 17.72 8.05
N MET A 316 -4.65 17.72 6.91
CA MET A 316 -4.18 18.94 6.27
C MET A 316 -5.31 19.60 5.47
N ILE A 317 -6.17 18.81 4.80
CA ILE A 317 -7.38 19.34 4.13
C ILE A 317 -8.31 19.95 5.15
N TYR A 318 -8.52 19.31 6.30
CA TYR A 318 -9.26 19.89 7.42
C TYR A 318 -8.66 21.23 7.88
N LYS A 319 -7.34 21.30 8.09
CA LYS A 319 -6.64 22.55 8.46
C LYS A 319 -6.80 23.65 7.42
N LEU A 320 -6.77 23.31 6.13
CA LEU A 320 -7.04 24.27 5.05
C LEU A 320 -8.46 24.81 5.14
N GLY A 321 -9.44 23.95 5.38
CA GLY A 321 -10.84 24.36 5.58
C GLY A 321 -11.00 25.30 6.76
N THR A 322 -10.35 25.00 7.88
CA THR A 322 -10.38 25.88 9.07
C THR A 322 -9.80 27.27 8.80
N LYS A 323 -8.77 27.36 7.93
CA LYS A 323 -8.06 28.63 7.66
C LYS A 323 -8.65 29.42 6.50
N LEU A 324 -9.06 28.73 5.42
CA LEU A 324 -9.34 29.37 4.13
C LEU A 324 -10.83 29.42 3.78
N ASN A 325 -11.67 28.63 4.45
CA ASN A 325 -13.11 28.67 4.19
C ASN A 325 -13.71 29.92 4.86
N SER A 326 -14.28 30.82 4.05
CA SER A 326 -14.82 32.09 4.52
C SER A 326 -16.05 31.97 5.45
N ASP A 327 -16.75 30.83 5.40
CA ASP A 327 -17.88 30.54 6.29
C ASP A 327 -17.46 30.03 7.66
N HIS A 328 -16.18 29.73 7.85
CA HIS A 328 -15.58 29.19 9.08
C HIS A 328 -16.35 28.01 9.71
N PRO A 329 -16.80 27.00 8.93
CA PRO A 329 -17.74 26.00 9.40
C PRO A 329 -17.21 25.18 10.58
N TYR A 330 -15.91 24.90 10.60
CA TYR A 330 -15.27 24.14 11.66
C TYR A 330 -15.07 24.89 12.98
N GLN A 331 -15.34 26.20 13.00
CA GLN A 331 -15.32 27.02 14.23
C GLN A 331 -16.70 27.09 14.90
N SER A 332 -17.74 26.57 14.23
CA SER A 332 -19.09 26.55 14.79
C SER A 332 -19.19 25.55 15.94
N PRO A 333 -19.78 25.93 17.11
CA PRO A 333 -20.02 25.03 18.22
C PRO A 333 -20.98 23.88 17.90
N ARG A 334 -21.69 23.96 16.76
CA ARG A 334 -22.55 22.89 16.25
C ARG A 334 -21.82 21.80 15.47
N VAL A 335 -20.51 21.94 15.26
CA VAL A 335 -19.71 21.04 14.42
C VAL A 335 -18.69 20.31 15.26
N SER A 336 -18.73 18.97 15.19
CA SER A 336 -17.73 18.08 15.72
C SER A 336 -16.92 17.49 14.56
N ALA A 337 -15.65 17.88 14.44
CA ALA A 337 -14.78 17.36 13.38
C ALA A 337 -14.04 16.08 13.85
N HIS A 338 -14.04 15.07 12.98
CA HIS A 338 -13.40 13.79 13.22
C HIS A 338 -12.41 13.50 12.10
N ILE A 339 -11.11 13.41 12.45
CA ILE A 339 -10.08 12.99 11.49
C ILE A 339 -10.07 11.47 11.47
N ASN A 340 -10.81 10.88 10.53
CA ASN A 340 -11.02 9.44 10.45
C ASN A 340 -11.44 9.03 9.03
N ASP A 341 -11.27 7.75 8.72
CA ASP A 341 -11.89 7.13 7.54
C ASP A 341 -13.42 7.05 7.73
N GLY A 342 -14.18 7.37 6.66
CA GLY A 342 -15.65 7.42 6.74
C GLY A 342 -16.30 6.07 7.05
N ARG A 343 -15.76 4.97 6.48
CA ARG A 343 -16.23 3.61 6.76
C ARG A 343 -15.92 3.19 8.20
N ALA A 344 -14.71 3.50 8.66
CA ALA A 344 -14.29 3.22 10.01
C ALA A 344 -15.12 4.00 11.03
N PHE A 345 -15.42 5.27 10.76
CA PHE A 345 -16.29 6.09 11.60
C PHE A 345 -17.71 5.51 11.71
N LEU A 346 -18.33 5.16 10.57
CA LEU A 346 -19.64 4.51 10.55
C LEU A 346 -19.69 3.20 11.32
N SER A 347 -18.59 2.43 11.30
CA SER A 347 -18.54 1.17 12.06
C SER A 347 -18.40 1.34 13.59
N GLN A 348 -18.03 2.54 14.04
CA GLN A 348 -17.73 2.83 15.45
C GLN A 348 -18.79 3.71 16.12
N THR A 349 -19.47 4.56 15.35
CA THR A 349 -20.51 5.44 15.89
C THR A 349 -21.74 4.66 16.33
N LYS A 350 -22.38 5.12 17.41
CA LYS A 350 -23.68 4.60 17.87
C LYS A 350 -24.80 5.62 17.65
N LYS A 351 -24.46 6.80 17.11
CA LYS A 351 -25.43 7.87 16.89
C LYS A 351 -26.38 7.52 15.74
N LYS A 352 -27.57 8.09 15.78
CA LYS A 352 -28.53 8.12 14.67
C LYS A 352 -28.55 9.50 14.07
N TYR A 353 -28.66 9.57 12.75
CA TYR A 353 -28.61 10.80 11.98
C TYR A 353 -29.90 11.01 11.21
N ASP A 354 -30.35 12.24 11.15
CA ASP A 354 -31.44 12.65 10.28
C ASP A 354 -31.01 12.69 8.81
N LEU A 355 -29.76 13.11 8.58
CA LEU A 355 -29.15 13.11 7.26
C LEU A 355 -27.72 12.56 7.34
N ILE A 356 -27.41 11.61 6.47
CA ILE A 356 -26.04 11.17 6.17
C ILE A 356 -25.72 11.61 4.75
N LEU A 357 -24.72 12.48 4.61
CA LEU A 357 -24.26 13.01 3.33
C LEU A 357 -22.85 12.48 3.01
N PHE A 358 -22.74 11.76 1.90
CA PHE A 358 -21.45 11.44 1.30
C PHE A 358 -21.08 12.57 0.31
N ALA A 359 -20.24 13.48 0.81
CA ALA A 359 -19.94 14.76 0.18
C ALA A 359 -18.69 14.66 -0.71
N LEU A 360 -18.81 14.13 -1.92
CA LEU A 360 -17.66 13.88 -2.81
C LEU A 360 -16.49 13.18 -2.09
N PRO A 361 -16.74 12.16 -1.27
CA PRO A 361 -15.68 11.55 -0.45
C PRO A 361 -14.62 10.85 -1.27
N ASP A 362 -14.90 10.62 -2.54
CA ASP A 362 -13.99 10.04 -3.49
C ASP A 362 -13.44 11.16 -4.37
N SER A 363 -12.30 11.70 -3.98
CA SER A 363 -11.49 12.43 -4.93
C SER A 363 -11.05 11.43 -5.98
N LEU A 364 -11.14 11.77 -7.25
CA LEU A 364 -10.55 11.03 -8.38
C LEU A 364 -9.04 10.79 -8.20
N THR A 365 -8.49 11.16 -7.07
CA THR A 365 -7.16 10.95 -6.59
C THR A 365 -7.13 9.79 -5.65
N LEU A 366 -6.67 8.80 -6.18
CA LEU A 366 -6.36 7.59 -5.50
C LEU A 366 -5.14 7.83 -4.61
N VAL A 367 -5.30 7.52 -3.34
CA VAL A 367 -4.22 7.66 -2.36
C VAL A 367 -3.04 6.82 -2.83
N ALA A 368 -1.87 7.43 -2.97
CA ALA A 368 -0.63 6.72 -3.17
C ALA A 368 -0.22 6.00 -1.87
N GLY A 369 -1.00 5.05 -1.46
CA GLY A 369 -0.76 4.16 -0.32
C GLY A 369 -0.38 2.78 -0.82
N GLN A 370 0.36 2.06 -0.04
CA GLN A 370 1.06 0.84 -0.41
C GLN A 370 0.20 -0.35 -0.81
N SER A 371 -1.11 -0.26 -0.82
CA SER A 371 -1.90 -1.46 -0.77
C SER A 371 -3.16 -1.45 -1.55
N SER A 372 -3.48 -0.42 -2.23
CA SER A 372 -4.80 -0.44 -2.81
C SER A 372 -4.74 -0.49 -4.31
N LEU A 373 -5.36 -1.48 -4.82
CA LEU A 373 -6.05 -1.35 -6.07
C LEU A 373 -6.97 -0.16 -5.95
N ARG A 374 -6.59 0.94 -6.50
CA ARG A 374 -7.25 2.23 -6.42
C ARG A 374 -8.59 2.28 -7.09
N LEU A 375 -9.07 1.15 -7.52
CA LEU A 375 -10.43 0.91 -7.91
C LEU A 375 -11.30 0.54 -6.71
N GLU A 376 -10.66 0.16 -5.58
CA GLU A 376 -11.37 -0.16 -4.36
C GLU A 376 -11.91 1.09 -3.69
N SER A 377 -13.14 1.03 -3.33
CA SER A 377 -13.73 2.02 -2.46
C SER A 377 -14.72 1.36 -1.52
N TYR A 378 -14.25 1.01 -0.34
CA TYR A 378 -15.07 0.40 0.69
C TYR A 378 -16.22 1.29 1.19
N LEU A 379 -16.14 2.57 0.91
CA LEU A 379 -17.19 3.51 1.30
C LEU A 379 -18.45 3.38 0.42
N PHE A 380 -18.31 2.87 -0.80
CA PHE A 380 -19.43 2.76 -1.76
C PHE A 380 -19.89 1.32 -1.99
N THR A 381 -19.48 0.39 -1.14
CA THR A 381 -19.98 -0.98 -1.17
C THR A 381 -21.39 -1.08 -0.64
N LEU A 382 -22.11 -2.13 -1.01
CA LEU A 382 -23.45 -2.41 -0.51
C LEU A 382 -23.47 -2.42 1.04
N GLN A 383 -22.49 -3.08 1.66
CA GLN A 383 -22.39 -3.17 3.11
C GLN A 383 -22.14 -1.80 3.77
N ALA A 384 -21.38 -0.91 3.11
CA ALA A 384 -21.20 0.45 3.59
C ALA A 384 -22.51 1.24 3.61
N ILE A 385 -23.27 1.15 2.52
CA ILE A 385 -24.55 1.82 2.40
C ILE A 385 -25.59 1.24 3.36
N GLN A 386 -25.60 -0.10 3.54
CA GLN A 386 -26.44 -0.75 4.56
C GLN A 386 -26.07 -0.29 5.98
N SER A 387 -24.78 -0.15 6.27
CA SER A 387 -24.30 0.41 7.54
C SER A 387 -24.76 1.86 7.71
N ALA A 388 -24.66 2.70 6.68
CA ALA A 388 -25.16 4.08 6.71
C ALA A 388 -26.69 4.09 6.96
N ARG A 389 -27.48 3.25 6.24
CA ARG A 389 -28.92 3.11 6.48
C ARG A 389 -29.24 2.73 7.94
N ALA A 390 -28.45 1.80 8.51
CA ALA A 390 -28.63 1.39 9.90
C ALA A 390 -28.42 2.53 10.90
N HIS A 391 -27.66 3.56 10.54
CA HIS A 391 -27.43 4.76 11.37
C HIS A 391 -28.38 5.91 11.10
N LEU A 392 -29.36 5.75 10.23
CA LEU A 392 -30.40 6.74 10.02
C LEU A 392 -31.51 6.65 11.07
N VAL A 393 -32.14 7.80 11.35
CA VAL A 393 -33.33 7.86 12.19
C VAL A 393 -34.46 7.09 11.51
N PRO A 394 -35.15 6.17 12.22
CA PRO A 394 -36.25 5.41 11.65
C PRO A 394 -37.37 6.32 11.09
N GLY A 395 -37.88 5.99 9.93
CA GLY A 395 -38.99 6.66 9.27
C GLY A 395 -38.62 7.93 8.48
N THR A 396 -37.78 8.80 9.01
CA THR A 396 -37.48 10.11 8.40
C THR A 396 -36.04 10.29 7.91
N GLY A 397 -35.14 9.42 8.35
CA GLY A 397 -33.71 9.54 8.02
C GLY A 397 -33.43 9.46 6.52
N VAL A 398 -32.55 10.32 6.05
CA VAL A 398 -32.18 10.48 4.65
C VAL A 398 -30.71 10.20 4.43
N PHE A 399 -30.40 9.45 3.39
CA PHE A 399 -29.05 9.29 2.87
C PHE A 399 -28.94 10.02 1.53
N ALA A 400 -27.86 10.74 1.35
CA ALA A 400 -27.56 11.37 0.07
C ALA A 400 -26.08 11.21 -0.29
N MET A 401 -25.83 11.12 -1.58
CA MET A 401 -24.49 11.15 -2.15
C MET A 401 -24.48 11.94 -3.44
N TYR A 402 -23.39 12.61 -3.71
CA TYR A 402 -23.22 13.28 -5.00
C TYR A 402 -21.78 13.18 -5.48
N ASN A 403 -21.64 13.19 -6.79
CA ASN A 403 -20.33 13.22 -7.45
C ASN A 403 -20.48 13.75 -8.88
N TYR A 404 -19.37 14.14 -9.49
CA TYR A 404 -19.27 14.29 -10.93
C TYR A 404 -19.18 12.90 -11.57
N TYR A 405 -20.33 12.24 -11.73
CA TYR A 405 -20.40 10.92 -12.35
C TYR A 405 -20.21 11.06 -13.86
N ARG A 406 -19.00 11.03 -14.28
CA ARG A 406 -18.63 11.26 -15.68
C ARG A 406 -19.11 10.18 -16.65
N THR A 407 -19.64 9.06 -16.12
CA THR A 407 -20.26 8.00 -16.92
C THR A 407 -21.61 7.61 -16.33
N THR A 408 -22.55 7.37 -17.24
CA THR A 408 -23.91 6.95 -16.87
C THR A 408 -23.92 5.61 -16.15
N TRP A 409 -23.05 4.67 -16.55
CA TRP A 409 -23.01 3.35 -15.92
C TRP A 409 -22.59 3.42 -14.44
N LEU A 410 -21.65 4.32 -14.06
CA LEU A 410 -21.22 4.46 -12.67
C LEU A 410 -22.34 5.06 -11.81
N ARG A 411 -23.00 6.12 -12.31
CA ARG A 411 -24.19 6.70 -11.66
C ARG A 411 -25.26 5.64 -11.44
N ASN A 412 -25.55 4.84 -12.48
CA ASN A 412 -26.57 3.80 -12.42
C ASN A 412 -26.16 2.66 -11.47
N ARG A 413 -24.89 2.28 -11.42
CA ARG A 413 -24.38 1.29 -10.44
C ARG A 413 -24.60 1.75 -9.01
N LEU A 414 -24.27 3.01 -8.69
CA LEU A 414 -24.46 3.58 -7.36
C LEU A 414 -25.93 3.77 -7.01
N ALA A 415 -26.76 4.20 -7.96
CA ALA A 415 -28.21 4.25 -7.77
C ALA A 415 -28.80 2.85 -7.51
N ASN A 416 -28.32 1.82 -8.23
CA ASN A 416 -28.68 0.41 -7.98
C ASN A 416 -28.22 -0.05 -6.59
N THR A 417 -27.04 0.41 -6.12
CA THR A 417 -26.57 0.09 -4.76
C THR A 417 -27.51 0.67 -3.71
N LEU A 418 -27.99 1.90 -3.91
CA LEU A 418 -28.98 2.53 -3.03
C LEU A 418 -30.33 1.78 -3.08
N ASP A 419 -30.81 1.46 -4.27
CA ASP A 419 -32.06 0.70 -4.47
C ASP A 419 -32.04 -0.64 -3.72
N VAL A 420 -30.97 -1.41 -3.88
CA VAL A 420 -30.78 -2.69 -3.18
C VAL A 420 -30.63 -2.49 -1.65
N ALA A 421 -29.93 -1.46 -1.20
CA ALA A 421 -29.69 -1.23 0.22
C ALA A 421 -30.96 -0.74 0.94
N PHE A 422 -31.79 0.11 0.31
CA PHE A 422 -32.97 0.71 0.90
C PHE A 422 -34.26 -0.02 0.58
N GLY A 423 -34.29 -0.84 -0.49
CA GLY A 423 -35.44 -1.58 -0.96
C GLY A 423 -36.38 -0.79 -1.86
N HIS A 424 -35.98 0.42 -2.28
CA HIS A 424 -36.70 1.26 -3.25
C HIS A 424 -35.73 2.22 -3.97
N ALA A 425 -36.17 2.69 -5.15
CA ALA A 425 -35.36 3.51 -6.02
C ALA A 425 -35.06 4.91 -5.41
N PRO A 426 -33.82 5.40 -5.53
CA PRO A 426 -33.44 6.73 -5.08
C PRO A 426 -33.98 7.83 -6.02
N CYS A 427 -34.11 9.06 -5.50
CA CYS A 427 -34.16 10.26 -6.32
C CYS A 427 -32.82 10.46 -7.03
N ALA A 428 -32.85 10.83 -8.31
CA ALA A 428 -31.66 11.07 -9.09
C ALA A 428 -31.78 12.39 -9.84
N SER A 429 -31.12 13.40 -9.35
CA SER A 429 -31.06 14.74 -9.96
C SER A 429 -29.68 14.94 -10.60
N SER A 430 -29.68 15.61 -11.77
CA SER A 430 -28.41 15.86 -12.49
C SER A 430 -28.44 17.25 -13.12
N VAL A 431 -27.28 17.92 -13.10
CA VAL A 431 -27.03 19.20 -13.75
C VAL A 431 -25.78 19.11 -14.59
N GLY A 432 -25.75 19.74 -15.74
CA GLY A 432 -24.66 19.66 -16.71
C GLY A 432 -24.93 18.61 -17.79
N GLN A 433 -24.11 18.66 -18.83
CA GLN A 433 -24.22 17.74 -19.97
C GLN A 433 -22.99 16.87 -20.12
N HIS A 434 -23.19 15.66 -20.62
CA HIS A 434 -22.13 14.71 -20.95
C HIS A 434 -21.22 14.40 -19.75
N GLN A 435 -19.93 14.57 -19.92
CA GLN A 435 -18.88 14.12 -19.00
C GLN A 435 -18.62 15.06 -17.79
N GLN A 436 -19.35 16.16 -17.66
CA GLN A 436 -19.31 17.07 -16.50
C GLN A 436 -20.62 17.05 -15.71
N GLN A 437 -21.37 15.96 -15.78
CA GLN A 437 -22.64 15.83 -15.12
C GLN A 437 -22.44 15.65 -13.60
N LEU A 438 -22.74 16.69 -12.83
CA LEU A 438 -22.92 16.58 -11.39
C LEU A 438 -24.27 15.93 -11.13
N SER A 439 -24.27 14.81 -10.41
CA SER A 439 -25.52 14.13 -10.02
C SER A 439 -25.59 13.96 -8.51
N VAL A 440 -26.77 14.15 -7.97
CA VAL A 440 -27.14 13.88 -6.57
C VAL A 440 -28.08 12.70 -6.55
N LEU A 441 -27.77 11.72 -5.72
CA LEU A 441 -28.62 10.57 -5.42
C LEU A 441 -29.09 10.70 -3.98
N THR A 442 -30.41 10.70 -3.77
CA THR A 442 -31.02 10.86 -2.43
C THR A 442 -32.00 9.71 -2.20
N VAL A 443 -31.94 9.10 -1.02
CA VAL A 443 -32.85 8.02 -0.62
C VAL A 443 -33.16 8.13 0.87
N SER A 444 -34.33 7.76 1.31
CA SER A 444 -34.75 7.80 2.71
C SER A 444 -35.06 6.41 3.25
N VAL A 445 -35.15 6.27 4.57
CA VAL A 445 -35.56 5.01 5.18
C VAL A 445 -37.00 4.63 4.77
N SER A 446 -37.90 5.65 4.66
CA SER A 446 -39.26 5.47 4.16
C SER A 446 -39.42 6.25 2.86
N PRO A 447 -39.97 5.66 1.77
CA PRO A 447 -40.16 6.34 0.50
C PRO A 447 -40.93 7.68 0.62
N ALA A 448 -41.84 7.79 1.57
CA ALA A 448 -42.64 8.99 1.79
C ALA A 448 -41.89 10.17 2.47
N ALA A 449 -40.63 9.95 2.91
CA ALA A 449 -39.86 10.99 3.60
C ALA A 449 -39.10 11.92 2.63
N VAL A 450 -39.06 11.59 1.34
CA VAL A 450 -38.37 12.36 0.30
C VAL A 450 -39.31 12.67 -0.85
N ASP A 451 -39.38 13.97 -1.22
CA ASP A 451 -40.14 14.47 -2.36
C ASP A 451 -39.25 14.48 -3.62
N CYS A 452 -39.26 13.41 -4.40
CA CYS A 452 -38.45 13.26 -5.59
C CYS A 452 -38.95 14.14 -6.75
N VAL A 453 -38.08 14.99 -7.28
CA VAL A 453 -38.30 15.64 -8.58
C VAL A 453 -38.16 14.65 -9.73
N SER A 454 -37.20 13.71 -9.60
CA SER A 454 -36.95 12.64 -10.57
C SER A 454 -36.51 11.38 -9.83
N THR A 455 -37.26 10.30 -10.00
CA THR A 455 -36.93 8.99 -9.46
C THR A 455 -36.06 8.23 -10.45
N TRP A 456 -35.03 7.56 -9.95
CA TRP A 456 -34.19 6.70 -10.79
C TRP A 456 -34.99 5.47 -11.26
N HIS A 457 -34.88 5.18 -12.53
CA HIS A 457 -35.43 3.96 -13.11
C HIS A 457 -34.28 3.01 -13.48
N ARG A 458 -34.39 1.75 -13.06
CA ARG A 458 -33.37 0.72 -13.30
C ARG A 458 -33.25 0.42 -14.79
N PRO A 459 -32.13 0.78 -15.45
CA PRO A 459 -31.94 0.43 -16.86
C PRO A 459 -31.63 -1.07 -17.01
N SER A 460 -31.88 -1.62 -18.20
CA SER A 460 -31.43 -2.96 -18.58
C SER A 460 -29.91 -3.03 -18.52
N GLY A 461 -29.36 -4.13 -17.99
CA GLY A 461 -27.90 -4.34 -17.91
C GLY A 461 -27.18 -3.49 -16.89
N VAL A 462 -27.90 -2.92 -15.89
CA VAL A 462 -27.23 -2.19 -14.81
C VAL A 462 -26.27 -3.11 -14.05
N LEU A 463 -25.08 -2.58 -13.75
CA LEU A 463 -24.06 -3.32 -13.00
C LEU A 463 -24.53 -3.64 -11.57
N PRO A 464 -24.18 -4.81 -11.03
CA PRO A 464 -24.48 -5.15 -9.64
C PRO A 464 -23.73 -4.21 -8.68
N PRO A 465 -24.23 -4.02 -7.43
CA PRO A 465 -23.52 -3.32 -6.39
C PRO A 465 -22.11 -3.87 -6.18
N ALA A 466 -21.18 -3.00 -5.86
CA ALA A 466 -19.89 -3.43 -5.32
C ALA A 466 -20.08 -3.95 -3.89
N THR A 467 -19.30 -4.94 -3.49
CA THR A 467 -19.35 -5.57 -2.16
C THR A 467 -18.00 -5.45 -1.45
N ASP A 468 -17.95 -5.71 -0.14
CA ASP A 468 -16.70 -5.69 0.61
C ASP A 468 -15.70 -6.78 0.14
N ASP A 469 -16.19 -7.85 -0.49
CA ASP A 469 -15.32 -8.84 -1.15
C ASP A 469 -14.88 -8.40 -2.56
N HIS A 470 -15.71 -7.63 -3.26
CA HIS A 470 -15.43 -7.12 -4.61
C HIS A 470 -15.65 -5.59 -4.67
N PRO A 471 -14.78 -4.79 -4.00
CA PRO A 471 -14.98 -3.36 -3.79
C PRO A 471 -14.61 -2.49 -5.00
N PHE A 472 -14.64 -3.05 -6.20
CA PHE A 472 -14.21 -2.39 -7.43
C PHE A 472 -15.36 -1.58 -8.06
N VAL A 473 -15.75 -0.51 -7.40
CA VAL A 473 -16.87 0.37 -7.80
C VAL A 473 -16.67 0.93 -9.20
N TYR A 474 -15.42 1.23 -9.55
CA TYR A 474 -15.02 1.90 -10.80
C TYR A 474 -14.68 0.95 -11.95
N LEU A 475 -14.91 -0.34 -11.79
CA LEU A 475 -14.69 -1.33 -12.83
C LEU A 475 -16.00 -1.60 -13.58
N ALA A 476 -16.04 -1.25 -14.87
CA ALA A 476 -17.24 -1.40 -15.70
C ALA A 476 -17.53 -2.86 -16.12
N SER A 477 -16.56 -3.75 -16.00
CA SER A 477 -16.70 -5.17 -16.35
C SER A 477 -15.80 -6.02 -15.47
N ASN A 478 -16.18 -7.26 -15.21
CA ASN A 478 -15.37 -8.21 -14.44
C ASN A 478 -14.20 -8.75 -15.29
N THR A 479 -13.42 -7.86 -15.88
CA THR A 479 -12.23 -8.19 -16.69
C THR A 479 -11.05 -7.34 -16.23
N ILE A 480 -9.85 -7.89 -16.38
CA ILE A 480 -8.63 -7.09 -16.15
C ILE A 480 -8.43 -6.21 -17.39
N PRO A 481 -8.45 -4.87 -17.26
CA PRO A 481 -8.26 -3.99 -18.38
C PRO A 481 -6.91 -4.22 -19.10
N SER A 482 -6.89 -4.10 -20.43
CA SER A 482 -5.69 -4.36 -21.25
C SER A 482 -4.46 -3.57 -20.83
N PHE A 483 -4.68 -2.36 -20.32
CA PHE A 483 -3.61 -1.51 -19.80
C PHE A 483 -2.86 -2.15 -18.61
N TYR A 484 -3.58 -2.83 -17.70
CA TYR A 484 -2.93 -3.59 -16.63
C TYR A 484 -2.17 -4.79 -17.17
N LEU A 485 -2.77 -5.56 -18.09
CA LEU A 485 -2.15 -6.76 -18.67
C LEU A 485 -0.82 -6.43 -19.34
N LEU A 486 -0.76 -5.33 -20.12
CA LEU A 486 0.47 -4.88 -20.75
C LEU A 486 1.55 -4.53 -19.71
N THR A 487 1.19 -3.72 -18.72
CA THR A 487 2.15 -3.28 -17.70
C THR A 487 2.65 -4.45 -16.85
N LEU A 488 1.75 -5.33 -16.41
CA LEU A 488 2.10 -6.52 -15.63
C LEU A 488 2.94 -7.50 -16.45
N GLY A 489 2.65 -7.64 -17.75
CA GLY A 489 3.49 -8.41 -18.68
C GLY A 489 4.91 -7.84 -18.79
N LEU A 490 5.06 -6.52 -18.89
CA LEU A 490 6.36 -5.86 -18.91
C LEU A 490 7.12 -6.01 -17.58
N ILE A 491 6.43 -5.93 -16.44
CA ILE A 491 7.01 -6.19 -15.12
C ILE A 491 7.55 -7.62 -15.03
N LEU A 492 6.76 -8.62 -15.45
CA LEU A 492 7.21 -10.01 -15.45
C LEU A 492 8.38 -10.24 -16.41
N LEU A 493 8.34 -9.66 -17.60
CA LEU A 493 9.44 -9.76 -18.56
C LEU A 493 10.74 -9.16 -17.99
N ALA A 494 10.65 -7.96 -17.41
CA ALA A 494 11.80 -7.32 -16.76
C ALA A 494 12.33 -8.19 -15.60
N SER A 495 11.45 -8.74 -14.78
CA SER A 495 11.82 -9.63 -13.66
C SER A 495 12.52 -10.89 -14.17
N LEU A 496 11.98 -11.53 -15.20
CA LEU A 496 12.60 -12.70 -15.83
C LEU A 496 14.00 -12.33 -16.34
N VAL A 497 14.13 -11.28 -17.15
CA VAL A 497 15.42 -10.89 -17.73
C VAL A 497 16.44 -10.60 -16.63
N LEU A 498 16.10 -9.77 -15.65
CA LEU A 498 17.02 -9.36 -14.57
C LEU A 498 17.45 -10.57 -13.70
N VAL A 499 16.51 -11.40 -13.29
CA VAL A 499 16.85 -12.60 -12.49
C VAL A 499 17.71 -13.57 -13.30
N ARG A 500 17.39 -13.75 -14.61
CA ARG A 500 18.19 -14.62 -15.50
C ARG A 500 19.64 -14.14 -15.66
N THR A 501 19.85 -12.83 -15.78
CA THR A 501 21.19 -12.26 -15.94
C THR A 501 22.04 -12.39 -14.67
N VAL A 502 21.43 -12.33 -13.50
CA VAL A 502 22.17 -12.35 -12.22
C VAL A 502 22.36 -13.77 -11.67
N SER A 503 21.34 -14.64 -11.75
CA SER A 503 21.37 -15.97 -11.12
C SER A 503 21.59 -17.13 -12.09
N GLY A 504 21.72 -16.87 -13.40
CA GLY A 504 22.01 -17.87 -14.41
C GLY A 504 20.75 -18.58 -14.98
N PRO A 505 20.90 -19.74 -15.61
CA PRO A 505 19.83 -20.36 -16.38
C PRO A 505 18.68 -20.89 -15.53
N TYR A 506 17.44 -20.66 -15.98
CA TYR A 506 16.22 -21.11 -15.29
C TYR A 506 16.18 -22.61 -15.01
N ARG A 507 16.84 -23.44 -15.84
CA ARG A 507 16.95 -24.89 -15.63
C ARG A 507 17.51 -25.25 -14.25
N LYS A 508 18.36 -24.40 -13.67
CA LYS A 508 18.86 -24.61 -12.30
C LYS A 508 17.78 -24.32 -11.24
N MET A 509 16.89 -23.39 -11.53
CA MET A 509 15.80 -22.96 -10.63
C MET A 509 14.66 -23.99 -10.56
N THR A 510 14.49 -24.86 -11.58
CA THR A 510 13.46 -25.91 -11.56
C THR A 510 13.59 -26.88 -10.38
N ARG A 511 14.80 -27.00 -9.82
CA ARG A 511 15.02 -27.77 -8.59
C ARG A 511 14.35 -27.14 -7.36
N PHE A 512 14.02 -25.87 -7.42
CA PHE A 512 13.49 -25.05 -6.31
C PHE A 512 12.08 -24.51 -6.63
N VAL A 513 11.31 -25.26 -7.43
CA VAL A 513 9.94 -24.88 -7.79
C VAL A 513 9.02 -24.80 -6.57
N ASP A 514 9.32 -25.55 -5.52
CA ASP A 514 8.68 -25.44 -4.22
C ASP A 514 8.84 -24.03 -3.61
N LEU A 515 10.03 -23.45 -3.67
CA LEU A 515 10.30 -22.10 -3.20
C LEU A 515 9.67 -21.02 -4.11
N PHE A 516 9.56 -21.28 -5.42
CA PHE A 516 8.81 -20.42 -6.33
C PHE A 516 7.34 -20.30 -5.91
N PHE A 517 6.68 -21.43 -5.63
CA PHE A 517 5.28 -21.41 -5.17
C PHE A 517 5.14 -20.74 -3.79
N MET A 518 6.11 -20.93 -2.88
CA MET A 518 6.11 -20.23 -1.60
C MET A 518 6.22 -18.72 -1.77
N GLY A 519 7.09 -18.23 -2.67
CA GLY A 519 7.23 -16.81 -2.95
C GLY A 519 5.95 -16.20 -3.51
N ALA A 520 5.30 -16.87 -4.47
CA ALA A 520 4.05 -16.45 -5.05
C ALA A 520 2.91 -16.39 -4.00
N ALA A 521 2.80 -17.42 -3.18
CA ALA A 521 1.80 -17.50 -2.13
C ALA A 521 2.02 -16.44 -1.05
N PHE A 522 3.27 -16.20 -0.65
CA PHE A 522 3.61 -15.23 0.39
C PHE A 522 3.24 -13.80 -0.04
N MET A 523 3.61 -13.41 -1.27
CA MET A 523 3.30 -12.08 -1.80
C MET A 523 1.79 -11.83 -1.86
N LEU A 524 1.00 -12.82 -2.32
CA LEU A 524 -0.46 -12.73 -2.32
C LEU A 524 -1.03 -12.62 -0.91
N LEU A 525 -0.46 -13.34 0.06
CA LEU A 525 -0.94 -13.32 1.44
C LEU A 525 -0.67 -11.96 2.10
N GLU A 526 0.47 -11.36 1.81
CA GLU A 526 0.84 -10.04 2.30
C GLU A 526 -0.11 -8.97 1.76
N THR A 527 -0.28 -8.89 0.44
CA THR A 527 -1.14 -7.89 -0.21
C THR A 527 -2.60 -8.02 0.23
N LYS A 528 -3.12 -9.25 0.32
CA LYS A 528 -4.47 -9.51 0.84
C LYS A 528 -4.63 -9.03 2.29
N SER A 529 -3.61 -9.18 3.13
CA SER A 529 -3.67 -8.75 4.52
C SER A 529 -3.80 -7.23 4.64
N VAL A 530 -3.09 -6.48 3.80
CA VAL A 530 -3.20 -5.02 3.75
C VAL A 530 -4.62 -4.59 3.40
N VAL A 531 -5.21 -5.19 2.37
CA VAL A 531 -6.60 -4.92 1.95
C VAL A 531 -7.61 -5.23 3.05
N GLN A 532 -7.43 -6.35 3.76
CA GLN A 532 -8.27 -6.74 4.88
C GLN A 532 -8.23 -5.73 6.03
N PHE A 533 -7.04 -5.25 6.39
CA PHE A 533 -6.91 -4.24 7.45
C PHE A 533 -7.47 -2.88 7.02
N ALA A 534 -7.35 -2.52 5.74
CA ALA A 534 -7.97 -1.32 5.19
C ALA A 534 -9.50 -1.36 5.34
N LEU A 535 -10.13 -2.50 5.11
CA LEU A 535 -11.57 -2.69 5.34
C LEU A 535 -11.93 -2.54 6.83
N LEU A 536 -11.16 -3.14 7.73
CA LEU A 536 -11.50 -3.25 9.15
C LEU A 536 -11.24 -1.96 9.95
N PHE A 537 -10.20 -1.21 9.58
CA PHE A 537 -9.71 -0.07 10.36
C PHE A 537 -9.60 1.22 9.54
N GLY A 538 -10.01 1.19 8.27
CA GLY A 538 -9.95 2.30 7.34
C GLY A 538 -8.65 2.35 6.53
N THR A 539 -8.70 3.11 5.45
CA THR A 539 -7.60 3.26 4.49
C THR A 539 -6.56 4.30 4.95
N THR A 540 -6.28 4.34 6.24
CA THR A 540 -5.36 5.32 6.82
C THR A 540 -3.90 4.88 6.70
N TRP A 541 -2.99 5.84 6.59
CA TRP A 541 -1.55 5.56 6.60
C TRP A 541 -1.10 4.79 7.85
N PHE A 542 -1.75 5.05 8.99
CA PHE A 542 -1.49 4.33 10.24
C PHE A 542 -1.76 2.83 10.10
N VAL A 543 -2.88 2.47 9.48
CA VAL A 543 -3.25 1.07 9.24
C VAL A 543 -2.21 0.38 8.35
N ASN A 544 -1.76 1.05 7.29
CA ASN A 544 -0.72 0.51 6.41
C ASN A 544 0.60 0.28 7.17
N ALA A 545 1.07 1.28 7.92
CA ALA A 545 2.28 1.15 8.74
C ALA A 545 2.16 0.00 9.76
N LEU A 546 0.97 -0.16 10.36
CA LEU A 546 0.68 -1.23 11.32
C LEU A 546 0.75 -2.61 10.65
N VAL A 547 0.22 -2.75 9.43
CA VAL A 547 0.24 -4.03 8.71
C VAL A 547 1.67 -4.40 8.32
N PHE A 548 2.46 -3.49 7.75
CA PHE A 548 3.86 -3.77 7.41
C PHE A 548 4.69 -4.08 8.64
N GLY A 549 4.54 -3.28 9.71
CA GLY A 549 5.17 -3.58 10.99
C GLY A 549 4.74 -4.93 11.57
N GLY A 550 3.46 -5.25 11.46
CA GLY A 550 2.87 -6.52 11.91
C GLY A 550 3.38 -7.74 11.13
N VAL A 551 3.50 -7.62 9.80
CA VAL A 551 4.10 -8.65 8.94
C VAL A 551 5.55 -8.89 9.36
N LEU A 552 6.37 -7.84 9.51
CA LEU A 552 7.76 -7.96 9.95
C LEU A 552 7.88 -8.54 11.36
N LEU A 553 6.99 -8.19 12.28
CA LEU A 553 6.94 -8.79 13.62
C LEU A 553 6.57 -10.28 13.57
N ALA A 554 5.64 -10.68 12.69
CA ALA A 554 5.31 -12.09 12.48
C ALA A 554 6.51 -12.87 11.90
N VAL A 555 7.24 -12.26 10.96
CA VAL A 555 8.49 -12.82 10.42
C VAL A 555 9.55 -12.93 11.52
N LEU A 556 9.74 -11.89 12.34
CA LEU A 556 10.67 -11.91 13.48
C LEU A 556 10.32 -13.01 14.49
N ALA A 557 9.03 -13.15 14.81
CA ALA A 557 8.56 -14.22 15.70
C ALA A 557 8.85 -15.61 15.11
N ALA A 558 8.65 -15.79 13.80
CA ALA A 558 8.96 -17.05 13.12
C ALA A 558 10.46 -17.38 13.15
N VAL A 559 11.31 -16.38 12.90
CA VAL A 559 12.77 -16.52 12.97
C VAL A 559 13.22 -16.88 14.39
N GLU A 560 12.71 -16.17 15.41
CA GLU A 560 13.05 -16.42 16.81
C GLU A 560 12.57 -17.80 17.30
N THR A 561 11.39 -18.23 16.83
CA THR A 561 10.88 -19.58 17.08
C THR A 561 11.79 -20.65 16.45
N SER A 562 12.21 -20.44 15.20
CA SER A 562 13.09 -21.36 14.49
C SER A 562 14.50 -21.47 15.12
N ARG A 563 14.93 -20.45 15.87
CA ARG A 563 16.18 -20.50 16.66
C ARG A 563 16.07 -21.40 17.88
N ARG A 564 14.92 -21.42 18.53
CA ARG A 564 14.72 -22.07 19.83
C ARG A 564 14.15 -23.47 19.71
N VAL A 565 13.36 -23.72 18.67
CA VAL A 565 12.61 -24.97 18.48
C VAL A 565 13.09 -25.69 17.23
N VAL A 566 13.57 -26.90 17.39
CA VAL A 566 13.84 -27.80 16.27
C VAL A 566 12.56 -28.46 15.83
N ILE A 567 12.11 -28.10 14.63
CA ILE A 567 10.85 -28.61 14.09
C ILE A 567 11.12 -29.96 13.42
N THR A 568 10.73 -31.02 14.08
CA THR A 568 10.98 -32.40 13.61
C THR A 568 10.00 -32.89 12.55
N ARG A 569 8.82 -32.24 12.46
CA ARG A 569 7.73 -32.62 11.55
C ARG A 569 7.27 -31.45 10.70
N PRO A 570 8.01 -31.05 9.67
CA PRO A 570 7.65 -29.91 8.82
C PRO A 570 6.30 -30.06 8.11
N GLN A 571 5.81 -31.29 7.93
CA GLN A 571 4.49 -31.56 7.36
C GLN A 571 3.36 -30.99 8.20
N LEU A 572 3.50 -30.97 9.54
CA LEU A 572 2.49 -30.39 10.43
C LEU A 572 2.40 -28.87 10.31
N LEU A 573 3.51 -28.20 9.93
CA LEU A 573 3.48 -26.77 9.65
C LEU A 573 2.62 -26.44 8.44
N TYR A 574 2.75 -27.25 7.36
CA TYR A 574 1.89 -27.08 6.18
C TYR A 574 0.42 -27.35 6.54
N GLY A 575 0.14 -28.38 7.34
CA GLY A 575 -1.21 -28.64 7.84
C GLY A 575 -1.77 -27.46 8.64
N GLY A 576 -0.97 -26.93 9.58
CA GLY A 576 -1.32 -25.73 10.36
C GLY A 576 -1.53 -24.49 9.49
N LEU A 577 -0.67 -24.28 8.48
CA LEU A 577 -0.80 -23.18 7.54
C LEU A 577 -2.10 -23.28 6.72
N LEU A 578 -2.39 -24.45 6.16
CA LEU A 578 -3.63 -24.65 5.39
C LEU A 578 -4.87 -24.51 6.27
N LEU A 579 -4.81 -24.97 7.54
CA LEU A 579 -5.88 -24.75 8.49
C LEU A 579 -6.06 -23.26 8.80
N ALA A 580 -4.97 -22.51 9.05
CA ALA A 580 -5.05 -21.08 9.29
C ALA A 580 -5.62 -20.32 8.08
N LEU A 581 -5.27 -20.70 6.86
CA LEU A 581 -5.85 -20.16 5.63
C LEU A 581 -7.34 -20.52 5.49
N ALA A 582 -7.73 -21.74 5.84
CA ALA A 582 -9.14 -22.16 5.85
C ALA A 582 -9.95 -21.34 6.85
N VAL A 583 -9.44 -21.12 8.07
CA VAL A 583 -10.07 -20.24 9.07
C VAL A 583 -10.20 -18.82 8.50
N ALA A 584 -9.14 -18.26 7.90
CA ALA A 584 -9.17 -16.92 7.32
C ALA A 584 -10.16 -16.82 6.13
N TRP A 585 -10.42 -17.93 5.44
CA TRP A 585 -11.40 -17.99 4.35
C TRP A 585 -12.83 -18.13 4.86
N VAL A 586 -13.06 -18.95 5.91
CA VAL A 586 -14.39 -19.18 6.49
C VAL A 586 -14.88 -17.95 7.26
N VAL A 587 -13.99 -17.25 7.97
CA VAL A 587 -14.31 -16.04 8.73
C VAL A 587 -14.14 -14.81 7.85
N PRO A 588 -15.22 -14.25 7.27
CA PRO A 588 -15.11 -13.08 6.42
C PRO A 588 -14.74 -11.86 7.25
N ALA A 589 -13.95 -10.95 6.66
CA ALA A 589 -13.44 -9.78 7.38
C ALA A 589 -14.58 -8.85 7.88
N ASP A 590 -15.65 -8.72 7.10
CA ASP A 590 -16.81 -7.89 7.44
C ASP A 590 -17.54 -8.38 8.72
N SER A 591 -17.50 -9.67 9.03
CA SER A 591 -18.07 -10.20 10.28
C SER A 591 -17.39 -9.62 11.54
N LEU A 592 -16.12 -9.25 11.44
CA LEU A 592 -15.37 -8.64 12.54
C LEU A 592 -15.79 -7.18 12.78
N LEU A 593 -16.45 -6.52 11.83
CA LEU A 593 -16.90 -5.13 11.97
C LEU A 593 -17.95 -4.97 13.08
N SER A 594 -18.69 -6.03 13.44
CA SER A 594 -19.64 -6.03 14.53
C SER A 594 -19.00 -5.97 15.93
N LEU A 595 -17.71 -6.27 16.04
CA LEU A 595 -16.97 -6.29 17.30
C LEU A 595 -16.49 -4.88 17.68
N SER A 596 -16.32 -4.64 18.99
CA SER A 596 -15.64 -3.43 19.47
C SER A 596 -14.16 -3.43 19.03
N VAL A 597 -13.53 -2.25 19.01
CA VAL A 597 -12.20 -2.03 18.39
C VAL A 597 -11.12 -3.00 18.88
N VAL A 598 -11.05 -3.24 20.20
CA VAL A 598 -9.99 -4.08 20.79
C VAL A 598 -10.11 -5.56 20.36
N PRO A 599 -11.24 -6.27 20.58
CA PRO A 599 -11.36 -7.67 20.13
C PRO A 599 -11.33 -7.77 18.59
N ARG A 600 -11.86 -6.79 17.85
CA ARG A 600 -11.72 -6.72 16.39
C ARG A 600 -10.25 -6.74 15.98
N PHE A 601 -9.44 -5.89 16.62
CA PHE A 601 -8.01 -5.79 16.33
C PHE A 601 -7.28 -7.10 16.67
N ALA A 602 -7.51 -7.67 17.86
CA ALA A 602 -6.86 -8.91 18.27
C ALA A 602 -7.17 -10.08 17.31
N LEU A 603 -8.45 -10.24 16.93
CA LEU A 603 -8.87 -11.30 16.01
C LEU A 603 -8.35 -11.04 14.58
N ALA A 604 -8.37 -9.79 14.11
CA ALA A 604 -7.84 -9.44 12.81
C ALA A 604 -6.32 -9.75 12.71
N VAL A 605 -5.56 -9.39 13.75
CA VAL A 605 -4.13 -9.70 13.86
C VAL A 605 -3.92 -11.22 13.86
N LEU A 606 -4.68 -11.96 14.65
CA LEU A 606 -4.54 -13.41 14.71
C LEU A 606 -4.85 -14.07 13.37
N ILE A 607 -5.98 -13.72 12.74
CA ILE A 607 -6.43 -14.32 11.47
C ILE A 607 -5.50 -13.96 10.31
N ALA A 608 -5.00 -12.72 10.25
CA ALA A 608 -4.13 -12.28 9.16
C ALA A 608 -2.68 -12.73 9.35
N PHE A 609 -2.13 -12.67 10.56
CA PHE A 609 -0.70 -12.89 10.77
C PHE A 609 -0.35 -14.32 11.18
N ALA A 610 -1.30 -15.14 11.65
CA ALA A 610 -1.02 -16.56 11.90
C ALA A 610 -0.60 -17.31 10.61
N PRO A 611 -1.28 -17.15 9.45
CA PRO A 611 -0.81 -17.74 8.21
C PRO A 611 0.58 -17.23 7.80
N ILE A 612 0.86 -15.92 7.96
CA ILE A 612 2.17 -15.31 7.65
C ILE A 612 3.27 -15.88 8.53
N PHE A 613 3.02 -16.01 9.84
CA PHE A 613 3.94 -16.63 10.79
C PHE A 613 4.26 -18.08 10.41
N LEU A 614 3.24 -18.89 10.13
CA LEU A 614 3.40 -20.29 9.75
C LEU A 614 4.10 -20.44 8.39
N ALA A 615 3.77 -19.58 7.42
CA ALA A 615 4.45 -19.55 6.11
C ALA A 615 5.94 -19.27 6.25
N ASN A 616 6.31 -18.33 7.13
CA ASN A 616 7.72 -18.02 7.40
C ASN A 616 8.44 -19.14 8.15
N LEU A 617 7.78 -19.86 9.05
CA LEU A 617 8.35 -21.07 9.66
C LEU A 617 8.64 -22.15 8.61
N VAL A 618 7.68 -22.39 7.70
CA VAL A 618 7.85 -23.32 6.58
C VAL A 618 9.03 -22.90 5.68
N PHE A 619 9.07 -21.62 5.31
CA PHE A 619 10.13 -21.07 4.46
C PHE A 619 11.50 -21.19 5.14
N THR A 620 11.63 -20.75 6.40
CA THR A 620 12.89 -20.78 7.16
C THR A 620 13.40 -22.21 7.30
N GLN A 621 12.51 -23.16 7.60
CA GLN A 621 12.85 -24.57 7.71
C GLN A 621 13.37 -25.12 6.36
N ARG A 622 12.67 -24.80 5.26
CA ARG A 622 13.03 -25.27 3.93
C ARG A 622 14.31 -24.62 3.39
N PHE A 623 14.49 -23.32 3.67
CA PHE A 623 15.62 -22.55 3.16
C PHE A 623 16.93 -22.91 3.89
N ARG A 624 16.87 -23.38 5.14
CA ARG A 624 18.05 -23.81 5.91
C ARG A 624 18.78 -24.99 5.26
N ASP A 625 18.02 -25.88 4.60
CA ASP A 625 18.55 -27.14 4.05
C ASP A 625 18.87 -27.03 2.54
N VAL A 626 19.08 -25.81 2.03
CA VAL A 626 19.36 -25.57 0.61
C VAL A 626 20.85 -25.46 0.35
N GLY A 627 21.39 -26.33 -0.54
CA GLY A 627 22.80 -26.32 -0.93
C GLY A 627 23.21 -25.11 -1.79
N ASP A 628 22.32 -24.62 -2.68
CA ASP A 628 22.53 -23.43 -3.52
C ASP A 628 21.51 -22.35 -3.17
N SER A 629 21.82 -21.58 -2.13
CA SER A 629 20.94 -20.53 -1.62
C SER A 629 20.65 -19.42 -2.63
N THR A 630 21.59 -19.12 -3.53
CA THR A 630 21.42 -18.06 -4.53
C THR A 630 20.35 -18.43 -5.56
N VAL A 631 20.43 -19.64 -6.13
CA VAL A 631 19.45 -20.12 -7.11
C VAL A 631 18.07 -20.35 -6.47
N ALA A 632 18.06 -20.85 -5.23
CA ALA A 632 16.83 -21.05 -4.46
C ALA A 632 16.12 -19.73 -4.17
N PHE A 633 16.85 -18.70 -3.77
CA PHE A 633 16.31 -17.36 -3.55
C PHE A 633 15.82 -16.73 -4.86
N ALA A 634 16.52 -16.93 -5.97
CA ALA A 634 16.10 -16.47 -7.28
C ALA A 634 14.75 -17.09 -7.71
N ALA A 635 14.55 -18.39 -7.45
CA ALA A 635 13.27 -19.04 -7.71
C ALA A 635 12.15 -18.45 -6.84
N ASN A 636 12.42 -18.21 -5.55
CA ASN A 636 11.46 -17.57 -4.65
C ASN A 636 11.11 -16.16 -5.08
N LEU A 637 12.11 -15.35 -5.46
CA LEU A 637 11.92 -13.98 -5.96
C LEU A 637 11.04 -13.95 -7.21
N LEU A 638 11.30 -14.84 -8.19
CA LEU A 638 10.44 -14.95 -9.38
C LEU A 638 9.02 -15.35 -9.00
N GLY A 639 8.87 -16.26 -8.04
CA GLY A 639 7.56 -16.63 -7.50
C GLY A 639 6.83 -15.41 -6.93
N ALA A 640 7.50 -14.62 -6.12
CA ALA A 640 6.90 -13.42 -5.54
C ALA A 640 6.47 -12.38 -6.61
N MET A 641 7.27 -12.19 -7.66
CA MET A 641 6.89 -11.33 -8.78
C MET A 641 5.62 -11.85 -9.50
N VAL A 642 5.52 -13.15 -9.71
CA VAL A 642 4.31 -13.79 -10.27
C VAL A 642 3.12 -13.63 -9.31
N GLY A 643 3.33 -13.81 -8.00
CA GLY A 643 2.31 -13.58 -6.97
C GLY A 643 1.74 -12.17 -7.01
N GLY A 644 2.60 -11.15 -7.11
CA GLY A 644 2.18 -9.76 -7.22
C GLY A 644 1.40 -9.45 -8.50
N VAL A 645 1.58 -10.22 -9.57
CA VAL A 645 0.75 -10.13 -10.78
C VAL A 645 -0.56 -10.90 -10.62
N ILE A 646 -0.55 -12.06 -9.98
CA ILE A 646 -1.77 -12.85 -9.72
C ILE A 646 -2.75 -12.09 -8.81
N GLU A 647 -2.28 -11.17 -7.97
CA GLU A 647 -3.15 -10.30 -7.16
C GLU A 647 -4.24 -9.63 -7.99
N TYR A 648 -3.95 -9.22 -9.23
CA TYR A 648 -4.91 -8.56 -10.13
C TYR A 648 -6.06 -9.48 -10.59
N VAL A 649 -5.97 -10.79 -10.34
CA VAL A 649 -7.11 -11.71 -10.55
C VAL A 649 -8.26 -11.37 -9.57
N SER A 650 -7.97 -10.72 -8.46
CA SER A 650 -8.98 -10.19 -7.53
C SER A 650 -10.00 -9.27 -8.21
N LEU A 651 -9.62 -8.56 -9.29
CA LEU A 651 -10.53 -7.73 -10.09
C LEU A 651 -11.67 -8.55 -10.71
N ILE A 652 -11.45 -9.84 -10.94
CA ILE A 652 -12.45 -10.78 -11.49
C ILE A 652 -13.15 -11.53 -10.36
N THR A 653 -12.39 -12.06 -9.40
CA THR A 653 -12.86 -13.07 -8.45
C THR A 653 -13.19 -12.51 -7.06
N GLY A 654 -12.78 -11.27 -6.76
CA GLY A 654 -12.80 -10.72 -5.39
C GLY A 654 -11.58 -11.15 -4.57
N TYR A 655 -11.45 -10.55 -3.39
CA TYR A 655 -10.28 -10.77 -2.52
C TYR A 655 -10.30 -12.09 -1.74
N ARG A 656 -11.49 -12.58 -1.43
CA ARG A 656 -11.66 -13.83 -0.68
C ARG A 656 -11.16 -15.04 -1.46
N ALA A 657 -11.38 -15.03 -2.79
CA ALA A 657 -10.89 -16.06 -3.68
C ALA A 657 -9.36 -16.17 -3.73
N LEU A 658 -8.62 -15.07 -3.47
CA LEU A 658 -7.17 -15.12 -3.40
C LEU A 658 -6.65 -16.07 -2.32
N LEU A 659 -7.38 -16.27 -1.21
CA LEU A 659 -6.99 -17.24 -0.18
C LEU A 659 -7.00 -18.68 -0.70
N ILE A 660 -7.92 -19.02 -1.62
CA ILE A 660 -7.96 -20.32 -2.27
C ILE A 660 -6.72 -20.49 -3.15
N VAL A 661 -6.36 -19.43 -3.91
CA VAL A 661 -5.14 -19.43 -4.73
C VAL A 661 -3.89 -19.59 -3.85
N VAL A 662 -3.81 -18.86 -2.74
CA VAL A 662 -2.71 -18.98 -1.75
C VAL A 662 -2.62 -20.40 -1.20
N ALA A 663 -3.75 -20.98 -0.79
CA ALA A 663 -3.79 -22.37 -0.28
C ALA A 663 -3.35 -23.37 -1.35
N GLY A 664 -3.78 -23.19 -2.61
CA GLY A 664 -3.36 -24.00 -3.74
C GLY A 664 -1.85 -23.90 -3.99
N LEU A 665 -1.28 -22.70 -3.97
CA LEU A 665 0.15 -22.47 -4.14
C LEU A 665 0.98 -23.11 -3.02
N TYR A 666 0.56 -22.99 -1.74
CA TYR A 666 1.23 -23.71 -0.65
C TYR A 666 1.04 -25.22 -0.73
N GLY A 667 -0.10 -25.69 -1.22
CA GLY A 667 -0.33 -27.10 -1.55
C GLY A 667 0.66 -27.60 -2.61
N LEU A 668 0.85 -26.86 -3.70
CA LEU A 668 1.83 -27.15 -4.75
C LEU A 668 3.29 -27.08 -4.19
N ALA A 669 3.58 -26.11 -3.35
CA ALA A 669 4.88 -26.05 -2.66
C ALA A 669 5.14 -27.30 -1.82
N PHE A 670 4.13 -27.76 -1.08
CA PHE A 670 4.23 -29.02 -0.31
C PHE A 670 4.44 -30.23 -1.22
N LEU A 671 3.62 -30.41 -2.25
CA LEU A 671 3.69 -31.55 -3.15
C LEU A 671 5.04 -31.65 -3.87
N THR A 672 5.58 -30.53 -4.33
CA THR A 672 6.88 -30.46 -5.02
C THR A 672 8.08 -30.54 -4.07
N GLY A 673 7.90 -30.11 -2.80
CA GLY A 673 8.93 -30.10 -1.77
C GLY A 673 8.97 -31.34 -0.88
N ARG A 674 7.92 -32.15 -0.80
CA ARG A 674 7.75 -33.26 0.19
C ARG A 674 8.91 -34.26 0.23
N ARG A 675 9.46 -34.63 -0.93
CA ARG A 675 10.59 -35.58 -1.02
C ARG A 675 11.87 -35.01 -0.40
N LYS A 676 12.07 -33.71 -0.48
CA LYS A 676 13.24 -33.01 0.08
C LYS A 676 13.12 -32.86 1.60
N LEU A 677 11.89 -32.71 2.12
CA LEU A 677 11.61 -32.68 3.56
C LEU A 677 11.85 -34.04 4.26
N THR A 678 11.71 -35.16 3.52
CA THR A 678 11.97 -36.52 4.02
C THR A 678 13.42 -36.90 3.91
N ALA A 679 14.15 -36.44 2.89
CA ALA A 679 15.58 -36.73 2.67
C ALA A 679 16.45 -36.07 3.76
N ALA A 680 16.17 -34.86 4.18
CA ALA A 680 16.89 -34.21 5.27
C ALA A 680 16.77 -34.94 6.61
N LYS A 681 15.73 -35.76 6.80
CA LYS A 681 15.55 -36.61 7.98
C LYS A 681 16.42 -37.85 7.95
N ALA A 682 16.79 -38.35 6.76
CA ALA A 682 17.64 -39.53 6.60
C ALA A 682 19.12 -39.20 6.88
N GLU A 683 19.59 -38.02 6.50
CA GLU A 683 20.98 -37.59 6.72
C GLU A 683 21.25 -37.19 8.19
N THR A 684 20.27 -36.69 8.94
CA THR A 684 20.41 -36.39 10.37
C THR A 684 20.38 -37.64 11.26
N GLY A 685 19.99 -38.79 10.73
CA GLY A 685 19.98 -40.07 11.42
C GLY A 685 21.22 -40.92 11.22
N ALA A 686 22.12 -40.57 10.31
CA ALA A 686 23.39 -41.24 10.12
C ALA A 686 24.44 -40.71 11.12
N VAL A 687 24.70 -41.46 12.16
CA VAL A 687 25.85 -41.25 13.05
C VAL A 687 27.13 -41.28 12.20
N PRO A 688 28.01 -40.28 12.28
CA PRO A 688 29.25 -40.29 11.54
C PRO A 688 30.08 -41.52 12.02
N PRO A 689 30.72 -42.28 11.12
CA PRO A 689 31.56 -43.39 11.52
C PRO A 689 32.70 -42.85 12.40
N THR A 690 32.78 -43.38 13.61
CA THR A 690 33.89 -43.18 14.53
C THR A 690 35.18 -43.48 13.80
N LEU A 691 36.03 -42.50 13.59
CA LEU A 691 37.41 -42.65 13.18
C LEU A 691 38.13 -43.36 14.34
N THR A 692 38.24 -44.70 14.24
CA THR A 692 39.18 -45.47 15.03
C THR A 692 40.58 -45.02 14.68
N ALA A 693 41.26 -44.45 15.65
CA ALA A 693 42.65 -44.14 15.62
C ALA A 693 43.45 -45.42 15.37
N ARG A 694 44.03 -45.59 14.19
CA ARG A 694 45.14 -46.52 13.96
C ARG A 694 46.44 -45.79 14.29
N SER A 695 46.97 -46.18 15.41
CA SER A 695 48.35 -45.93 15.77
C SER A 695 49.28 -46.45 14.66
N ALA A 696 50.09 -45.62 14.05
CA ALA A 696 51.25 -46.00 13.24
C ALA A 696 52.49 -45.84 14.12
N SER A 697 53.04 -46.98 14.51
CA SER A 697 54.34 -47.11 15.08
C SER A 697 55.39 -47.29 13.96
N THR A 698 56.43 -46.45 14.02
CA THR A 698 57.87 -46.70 13.69
C THR A 698 58.29 -47.53 12.47
N ALA A 699 59.17 -46.99 11.65
CA ALA A 699 60.60 -47.32 11.56
C ALA A 699 61.20 -46.64 10.33
N ALA A 700 62.15 -45.86 10.53
CA ALA A 700 63.59 -45.87 10.21
C ALA A 700 64.02 -46.69 8.95
N THR A 701 64.41 -46.01 7.94
CA THR A 701 65.74 -45.89 7.30
C THR A 701 65.72 -44.84 6.23
#